data_6fe02ff7b1bda4d1c0ec33918e6e08c7
#
_entry.id   6fe02ff7b1bda4d1c0ec33918e6e08c7
#
_cell.length_a   1.000
_cell.length_b   1.000
_cell.length_c   1.000
_cell.angle_alpha   90.00
_cell.angle_beta   90.00
_cell.angle_gamma   90.00
#
_symmetry.space_group_name_H-M   'P 1'
#
loop_
_entity.id
_entity.type
_entity.pdbx_description
1 polymer ?
#
loop_
_entity_poly.entity_id
_entity_poly.type
_entity_poly.pdbx_seq_one_letter_code
_entity_poly.pdbx_strand_id
1 'polypeptide(L)'
;MSKDVIEVTGAAEHNLKDVDVEIPREELTVVTGLSGSGKSSLAFETVYAEGQRRYIESLSAYARNFLGQMDKPQVENVEGLSPAISIDQKNAANNPRSTVGTVTELHDYLRLLYARIGVPHCPECGREVGEQSAQNMVSRLLDLPEGTRAKLCAPVVRDQKGAFEDLFDELVGDGYARVEVDGEEYDLTLDRPDLDENYDHTVDVVVDRITVSTEARSRITDSVETALGEAEGTLKVVLPDPPGGVADALGGSTSRRTGDLAHDEADAGSDDRLVVELSEDLACTHCGIDISEIETRSFSFNSPHGACPACEGLGETKEVAEDLVVRDESKPLKDVFEPWSYDRTYYSRQLDNVAEHFGVSVHTPFEDLDPGIRRQFLYGTDDVVHFQWRTKNGTREKTERFEGVIPNLERRHVETDSDRAREHIEDFMATTTCPDCEGTRLKAESRAVLVDGTAITEVNQMSIGDALTHFEGLEANLSARDRKIAEEILKEIRARLGFMKEVGLEYLTLDREAATLSGGESQRIRLATQIGSGLVGVLYVLDEPSIGLHHRDNDRLLNTLEELRDLGNTLLVVEHDTETMRRADNIIDMGPGPGRRGGEVVVNGPVEEVMAADDSVTGEYLSGERAIPVPEERRPGDGTLTVRGARQHNLADLDIEFPLGTFTAITGVSGSGKSTLMHDVLYKGLVRRMNDTDVNPGEHDAIEGIDNIETVRLIDQSPIGRTPRSNPATYTNVFDHIRELFAETSLSKQRGYEKGRFSFNVKGGRCEGCGGQGTVTIDMNFLSDVEVPCEECGGARYNDETLDVTYKGATIADVLEMTVEEAYDFFESHSGIRRRLQLLKDVGLDYMKLGQPSTTLSGGEAQRVKLAEELGKKDSGETLYLLDEPTTGLHPEDERKLIDVLHRLTDDGNTVVVIEHELDLVKNADHILDLGPEGGENGGTLVAAGTPEEVARTEESYTGQYLRDLLPSVDLEGPRADREVAQPAADDD
;
A
#
# COMPACT_ATOMS: atom_id res chain seq x y z
N MET A 1 16.26 40.86 -13.74
CA MET A 1 16.68 39.80 -14.61
C MET A 1 16.78 38.60 -13.71
N SER A 2 16.06 37.54 -13.94
CA SER A 2 16.30 36.28 -13.21
C SER A 2 17.74 35.86 -13.51
N LYS A 3 18.49 35.40 -12.51
CA LYS A 3 19.80 34.80 -12.76
C LYS A 3 19.56 33.52 -13.57
N ASP A 4 20.41 33.24 -14.54
CA ASP A 4 20.34 32.04 -15.36
C ASP A 4 20.88 30.80 -14.61
N VAL A 5 21.33 30.96 -13.35
CA VAL A 5 21.87 29.92 -12.48
C VAL A 5 21.33 30.03 -11.04
N ILE A 6 21.27 28.92 -10.34
CA ILE A 6 21.14 28.85 -8.89
C ILE A 6 22.57 28.84 -8.34
N GLU A 7 22.96 29.86 -7.57
CA GLU A 7 24.28 30.02 -6.98
C GLU A 7 24.20 29.61 -5.50
N VAL A 8 24.91 28.55 -5.13
CA VAL A 8 25.07 28.07 -3.76
C VAL A 8 26.44 28.50 -3.28
N THR A 9 26.55 29.18 -2.15
CA THR A 9 27.79 29.64 -1.56
C THR A 9 27.93 29.16 -0.12
N GLY A 10 29.05 28.55 0.21
CA GLY A 10 29.40 28.15 1.56
C GLY A 10 28.50 27.08 2.14
N ALA A 11 28.15 26.05 1.37
CA ALA A 11 27.36 24.92 1.86
C ALA A 11 28.22 24.01 2.75
N ALA A 12 27.79 23.83 4.01
CA ALA A 12 28.53 23.10 5.04
C ALA A 12 27.62 22.08 5.80
N GLU A 13 26.52 21.60 5.19
CA GLU A 13 25.65 20.65 5.81
C GLU A 13 26.32 19.26 5.86
N HIS A 14 26.20 18.57 6.97
CA HIS A 14 26.80 17.24 7.25
C HIS A 14 28.30 17.17 6.91
N ASN A 15 28.67 16.52 5.80
CA ASN A 15 30.04 16.34 5.38
C ASN A 15 30.49 17.34 4.31
N LEU A 16 29.65 18.28 3.89
CA LEU A 16 30.03 19.32 2.94
C LEU A 16 31.10 20.24 3.51
N LYS A 17 32.08 20.59 2.69
CA LYS A 17 33.26 21.36 3.08
C LYS A 17 33.25 22.77 2.49
N ASP A 18 32.27 23.59 2.93
CA ASP A 18 32.15 24.98 2.49
C ASP A 18 32.05 25.09 0.94
N VAL A 19 31.10 24.34 0.40
CA VAL A 19 30.96 24.13 -1.06
C VAL A 19 30.32 25.34 -1.73
N ASP A 20 31.01 25.84 -2.78
CA ASP A 20 30.46 26.79 -3.75
C ASP A 20 30.14 26.04 -5.05
N VAL A 21 28.89 26.20 -5.56
CA VAL A 21 28.49 25.56 -6.81
C VAL A 21 27.42 26.35 -7.52
N GLU A 22 27.49 26.39 -8.85
CA GLU A 22 26.50 26.97 -9.75
C GLU A 22 25.67 25.82 -10.40
N ILE A 23 24.35 25.88 -10.32
CA ILE A 23 23.41 24.93 -10.94
C ILE A 23 22.66 25.68 -12.01
N PRO A 24 22.78 25.29 -13.30
CA PRO A 24 22.07 25.92 -14.39
C PRO A 24 20.55 25.79 -14.20
N ARG A 25 19.79 26.84 -14.60
CA ARG A 25 18.34 26.83 -14.57
C ARG A 25 17.78 26.38 -15.92
N GLU A 26 16.59 25.74 -15.87
CA GLU A 26 15.92 25.22 -17.07
C GLU A 26 16.73 24.11 -17.76
N GLU A 27 17.57 23.43 -16.99
CA GLU A 27 18.40 22.31 -17.40
C GLU A 27 18.22 21.11 -16.48
N LEU A 28 18.61 19.93 -16.96
CA LEU A 28 18.71 18.68 -16.20
C LEU A 28 20.12 18.58 -15.63
N THR A 29 20.25 18.82 -14.31
CA THR A 29 21.52 18.66 -13.60
C THR A 29 21.51 17.38 -12.78
N VAL A 30 22.50 16.50 -13.01
CA VAL A 30 22.71 15.28 -12.23
C VAL A 30 23.75 15.51 -11.15
N VAL A 31 23.45 15.20 -9.90
CA VAL A 31 24.40 15.17 -8.77
C VAL A 31 24.82 13.72 -8.53
N THR A 32 26.07 13.41 -8.80
CA THR A 32 26.62 12.06 -8.74
C THR A 32 27.86 11.97 -7.82
N GLY A 33 28.46 10.78 -7.71
CA GLY A 33 29.64 10.49 -6.91
C GLY A 33 29.47 9.31 -5.98
N LEU A 34 30.50 8.91 -5.27
CA LEU A 34 30.51 7.74 -4.38
C LEU A 34 29.42 7.82 -3.30
N SER A 35 28.97 6.66 -2.80
CA SER A 35 28.03 6.61 -1.66
C SER A 35 28.62 7.34 -0.46
N GLY A 36 27.82 8.25 0.17
CA GLY A 36 28.31 9.09 1.27
C GLY A 36 29.24 10.25 0.88
N SER A 37 29.36 10.62 -0.40
CA SER A 37 30.17 11.76 -0.86
C SER A 37 29.54 13.13 -0.57
N GLY A 38 28.24 13.20 -0.21
CA GLY A 38 27.54 14.46 0.13
C GLY A 38 26.49 14.89 -0.88
N LYS A 39 26.10 14.03 -1.83
CA LYS A 39 25.08 14.29 -2.86
C LYS A 39 23.74 14.76 -2.28
N SER A 40 23.16 13.96 -1.41
CA SER A 40 21.87 14.27 -0.78
C SER A 40 21.97 15.48 0.15
N SER A 41 23.13 15.69 0.80
CA SER A 41 23.37 16.88 1.63
C SER A 41 23.37 18.17 0.79
N LEU A 42 23.88 18.12 -0.46
CA LEU A 42 23.83 19.26 -1.37
C LEU A 42 22.40 19.44 -1.93
N ALA A 43 21.81 18.38 -2.55
CA ALA A 43 20.57 18.48 -3.29
C ALA A 43 19.34 18.69 -2.38
N PHE A 44 19.19 17.85 -1.34
CA PHE A 44 18.00 17.85 -0.48
C PHE A 44 18.17 18.73 0.77
N GLU A 45 19.26 18.53 1.52
CA GLU A 45 19.42 19.17 2.83
C GLU A 45 19.93 20.63 2.72
N THR A 46 20.46 21.01 1.55
CA THR A 46 20.87 22.40 1.29
C THR A 46 19.93 23.11 0.30
N VAL A 47 19.89 22.67 -0.97
CA VAL A 47 19.18 23.38 -2.04
C VAL A 47 17.66 23.30 -1.88
N TYR A 48 17.12 22.09 -1.73
CA TYR A 48 15.67 21.89 -1.53
C TYR A 48 15.21 22.50 -0.20
N ALA A 49 15.90 22.21 0.90
CA ALA A 49 15.55 22.71 2.23
C ALA A 49 15.48 24.24 2.28
N GLU A 50 16.46 24.94 1.67
CA GLU A 50 16.44 26.40 1.60
C GLU A 50 15.31 26.92 0.68
N GLY A 51 15.02 26.23 -0.44
CA GLY A 51 13.91 26.54 -1.33
C GLY A 51 12.56 26.44 -0.62
N GLN A 52 12.33 25.34 0.09
CA GLN A 52 11.12 25.10 0.87
C GLN A 52 10.99 26.09 2.04
N ARG A 53 12.08 26.36 2.77
CA ARG A 53 12.11 27.35 3.85
C ARG A 53 11.67 28.72 3.36
N ARG A 54 12.19 29.20 2.23
CA ARG A 54 11.82 30.50 1.64
C ARG A 54 10.37 30.51 1.16
N TYR A 55 9.89 29.41 0.61
CA TYR A 55 8.48 29.29 0.22
C TYR A 55 7.57 29.42 1.44
N ILE A 56 7.85 28.67 2.53
CA ILE A 56 7.09 28.76 3.78
C ILE A 56 7.15 30.18 4.37
N GLU A 57 8.31 30.84 4.36
CA GLU A 57 8.44 32.21 4.83
C GLU A 57 7.62 33.24 4.01
N SER A 58 7.36 32.95 2.74
CA SER A 58 6.51 33.77 1.88
C SER A 58 5.03 33.68 2.20
N LEU A 59 4.59 32.61 2.90
CA LEU A 59 3.21 32.37 3.25
C LEU A 59 2.71 33.30 4.37
N SER A 60 1.37 33.36 4.55
CA SER A 60 0.76 34.13 5.63
C SER A 60 1.24 33.68 7.03
N ALA A 61 1.21 34.56 8.03
CA ALA A 61 1.60 34.23 9.39
C ALA A 61 0.78 33.03 9.99
N TYR A 62 -0.47 32.88 9.57
CA TYR A 62 -1.33 31.77 9.95
C TYR A 62 -0.84 30.45 9.36
N ALA A 63 -0.54 30.43 8.07
CA ALA A 63 -0.02 29.24 7.40
C ALA A 63 1.38 28.83 7.94
N ARG A 64 2.25 29.80 8.23
CA ARG A 64 3.57 29.54 8.86
C ARG A 64 3.47 28.92 10.25
N ASN A 65 2.53 29.37 11.07
CA ASN A 65 2.31 28.77 12.39
C ASN A 65 1.74 27.34 12.31
N PHE A 66 1.08 27.01 11.21
CA PHE A 66 0.52 25.68 10.97
C PHE A 66 1.56 24.70 10.40
N LEU A 67 2.44 25.18 9.51
CA LEU A 67 3.48 24.37 8.83
C LEU A 67 4.77 24.23 9.65
N GLY A 68 4.90 24.93 10.75
CA GLY A 68 6.11 24.95 11.58
C GLY A 68 7.20 25.87 11.01
N GLN A 69 8.25 26.08 11.81
CA GLN A 69 9.43 26.84 11.42
C GLN A 69 10.52 25.83 11.01
N MET A 70 10.98 25.90 9.78
CA MET A 70 12.11 25.08 9.32
C MET A 70 13.43 25.74 9.74
N ASP A 71 14.38 24.92 10.20
CA ASP A 71 15.72 25.41 10.48
C ASP A 71 16.41 25.82 9.18
N LYS A 72 17.24 26.85 9.26
CA LYS A 72 18.06 27.27 8.12
C LYS A 72 19.17 26.25 7.91
N PRO A 73 19.33 25.67 6.69
CA PRO A 73 20.47 24.82 6.40
C PRO A 73 21.81 25.57 6.62
N GLN A 74 22.85 24.81 6.89
CA GLN A 74 24.21 25.37 7.08
C GLN A 74 24.79 25.78 5.72
N VAL A 75 24.36 26.94 5.24
CA VAL A 75 24.80 27.56 4.00
C VAL A 75 24.90 29.07 4.18
N GLU A 76 25.92 29.69 3.61
CA GLU A 76 26.05 31.14 3.67
C GLU A 76 24.92 31.81 2.89
N ASN A 77 24.77 31.45 1.62
CA ASN A 77 23.75 32.02 0.74
C ASN A 77 23.38 31.05 -0.38
N VAL A 78 22.10 31.13 -0.84
CA VAL A 78 21.64 30.50 -2.07
C VAL A 78 20.82 31.54 -2.87
N GLU A 79 21.24 31.87 -4.08
CA GLU A 79 20.56 32.80 -4.95
C GLU A 79 19.95 32.10 -6.17
N GLY A 80 18.92 32.68 -6.78
CA GLY A 80 18.30 32.17 -8.01
C GLY A 80 17.30 31.00 -7.81
N LEU A 81 16.96 30.65 -6.55
CA LEU A 81 15.99 29.57 -6.27
C LEU A 81 14.60 29.87 -6.81
N SER A 82 13.99 28.88 -7.46
CA SER A 82 12.57 28.74 -7.76
C SER A 82 11.83 28.06 -6.61
N PRO A 83 10.48 28.05 -6.60
CA PRO A 83 9.73 27.12 -5.73
C PRO A 83 10.22 25.71 -5.94
N ALA A 84 10.52 25.00 -4.85
CA ALA A 84 11.14 23.68 -4.92
C ALA A 84 10.14 22.57 -4.53
N ILE A 85 10.12 21.47 -5.29
CA ILE A 85 9.36 20.26 -5.06
C ILE A 85 10.35 19.09 -4.96
N SER A 86 10.23 18.29 -3.89
CA SER A 86 10.99 17.07 -3.71
C SER A 86 10.16 15.83 -4.08
N ILE A 87 10.80 14.91 -4.78
CA ILE A 87 10.25 13.59 -5.10
C ILE A 87 11.23 12.53 -4.58
N ASP A 88 11.01 12.12 -3.34
CA ASP A 88 11.82 11.14 -2.62
C ASP A 88 11.13 9.78 -2.49
N GLN A 89 11.90 8.74 -2.08
CA GLN A 89 11.40 7.37 -1.91
C GLN A 89 10.72 7.12 -0.55
N LYS A 90 10.95 7.97 0.46
CA LYS A 90 10.70 7.64 1.87
C LYS A 90 9.25 7.67 2.32
N ASN A 91 8.31 8.14 1.51
CA ASN A 91 6.91 8.35 1.90
C ASN A 91 5.91 7.47 1.14
N ALA A 92 6.03 6.16 1.20
CA ALA A 92 4.89 5.30 0.90
C ALA A 92 3.77 5.61 1.92
N ALA A 93 2.58 5.91 1.43
CA ALA A 93 1.44 6.20 2.30
C ALA A 93 1.08 4.93 3.09
N ASN A 94 1.30 4.93 4.40
CA ASN A 94 0.92 3.84 5.30
C ASN A 94 -0.61 3.75 5.55
N ASN A 95 -1.41 4.49 4.79
CA ASN A 95 -2.85 4.47 4.93
C ASN A 95 -3.44 3.33 4.07
N PRO A 96 -4.07 2.30 4.67
CA PRO A 96 -4.64 1.16 3.93
C PRO A 96 -5.80 1.55 3.00
N ARG A 97 -6.34 2.77 3.14
CA ARG A 97 -7.35 3.31 2.24
C ARG A 97 -6.80 4.06 1.03
N SER A 98 -5.47 4.23 0.94
CA SER A 98 -4.86 4.87 -0.22
C SER A 98 -4.62 3.85 -1.32
N THR A 99 -5.08 4.16 -2.53
CA THR A 99 -4.87 3.35 -3.74
C THR A 99 -4.14 4.17 -4.80
N VAL A 100 -3.61 3.52 -5.84
CA VAL A 100 -3.04 4.21 -7.01
C VAL A 100 -3.99 5.28 -7.53
N GLY A 101 -5.27 4.94 -7.73
CA GLY A 101 -6.29 5.88 -8.21
C GLY A 101 -6.50 7.10 -7.30
N THR A 102 -6.37 6.94 -5.97
CA THR A 102 -6.53 8.08 -5.03
C THR A 102 -5.28 8.94 -4.92
N VAL A 103 -4.10 8.34 -4.96
CA VAL A 103 -2.82 9.09 -4.89
C VAL A 103 -2.58 9.92 -6.14
N THR A 104 -3.06 9.44 -7.30
CA THR A 104 -2.98 10.14 -8.59
C THR A 104 -4.12 11.13 -8.81
N GLU A 105 -5.02 11.30 -7.85
CA GLU A 105 -6.26 12.09 -7.97
C GLU A 105 -7.21 11.59 -9.09
N LEU A 106 -6.86 10.52 -9.79
CA LEU A 106 -7.66 9.99 -10.88
C LEU A 106 -9.04 9.55 -10.40
N HIS A 107 -9.11 8.96 -9.19
CA HIS A 107 -10.36 8.53 -8.58
C HIS A 107 -11.35 9.68 -8.36
N ASP A 108 -10.87 10.92 -8.17
CA ASP A 108 -11.74 12.09 -8.02
C ASP A 108 -12.43 12.45 -9.34
N TYR A 109 -11.71 12.34 -10.46
CA TYR A 109 -12.30 12.52 -11.79
C TYR A 109 -13.24 11.37 -12.16
N LEU A 110 -12.91 10.13 -11.81
CA LEU A 110 -13.81 8.98 -12.01
C LEU A 110 -15.11 9.17 -11.24
N ARG A 111 -15.05 9.52 -9.96
CA ARG A 111 -16.24 9.80 -9.15
C ARG A 111 -17.10 10.91 -9.75
N LEU A 112 -16.47 11.96 -10.27
CA LEU A 112 -17.18 13.05 -10.94
C LEU A 112 -17.84 12.57 -12.23
N LEU A 113 -17.15 11.78 -13.04
CA LEU A 113 -17.68 11.21 -14.29
C LEU A 113 -18.92 10.38 -14.02
N TYR A 114 -18.81 9.39 -13.09
CA TYR A 114 -19.91 8.50 -12.74
C TYR A 114 -21.11 9.23 -12.10
N ALA A 115 -20.87 10.27 -11.31
CA ALA A 115 -21.93 11.09 -10.74
C ALA A 115 -22.66 11.98 -11.80
N ARG A 116 -22.02 12.28 -12.93
CA ARG A 116 -22.59 13.20 -13.94
C ARG A 116 -23.24 12.50 -15.11
N ILE A 117 -22.70 11.38 -15.57
CA ILE A 117 -23.21 10.65 -16.74
C ILE A 117 -23.49 9.17 -16.46
N GLY A 118 -23.27 8.71 -15.24
CA GLY A 118 -23.52 7.33 -14.83
C GLY A 118 -25.02 7.02 -14.84
N VAL A 119 -25.38 5.85 -15.34
CA VAL A 119 -26.75 5.33 -15.37
C VAL A 119 -26.91 4.32 -14.22
N PRO A 120 -27.77 4.58 -13.24
CA PRO A 120 -28.00 3.68 -12.12
C PRO A 120 -28.75 2.42 -12.54
N HIS A 121 -28.35 1.30 -11.99
CA HIS A 121 -28.98 0.00 -12.15
C HIS A 121 -29.34 -0.59 -10.78
N CYS A 122 -30.32 -1.45 -10.75
CA CYS A 122 -30.69 -2.15 -9.52
C CYS A 122 -29.60 -3.17 -9.14
N PRO A 123 -29.06 -3.13 -7.93
CA PRO A 123 -28.00 -4.04 -7.49
C PRO A 123 -28.44 -5.52 -7.44
N GLU A 124 -29.76 -5.81 -7.32
CA GLU A 124 -30.27 -7.17 -7.28
C GLU A 124 -30.64 -7.74 -8.66
N CYS A 125 -31.32 -6.96 -9.52
CA CYS A 125 -31.84 -7.48 -10.79
C CYS A 125 -31.14 -6.90 -12.03
N GLY A 126 -30.20 -5.95 -11.88
CA GLY A 126 -29.43 -5.36 -12.97
C GLY A 126 -30.24 -4.47 -13.95
N ARG A 127 -31.49 -4.16 -13.65
CA ARG A 127 -32.30 -3.30 -14.51
C ARG A 127 -31.94 -1.83 -14.30
N GLU A 128 -31.97 -1.06 -15.39
CA GLU A 128 -31.82 0.39 -15.33
C GLU A 128 -32.88 1.02 -14.42
N VAL A 129 -32.47 1.92 -13.54
CA VAL A 129 -33.31 2.65 -12.61
C VAL A 129 -33.30 4.13 -13.00
N GLY A 130 -34.48 4.70 -13.25
CA GLY A 130 -34.61 6.11 -13.61
C GLY A 130 -35.54 6.86 -12.67
N GLU A 131 -35.34 8.17 -12.56
CA GLU A 131 -36.26 9.07 -11.87
C GLU A 131 -37.65 8.99 -12.55
N GLN A 132 -38.68 8.78 -11.76
CA GLN A 132 -40.05 8.79 -12.24
C GLN A 132 -40.62 10.21 -12.08
N SER A 133 -40.61 10.98 -13.15
CA SER A 133 -41.28 12.28 -13.10
C SER A 133 -42.77 12.15 -12.81
N ALA A 134 -43.36 13.14 -12.13
CA ALA A 134 -44.80 13.19 -11.90
C ALA A 134 -45.62 12.95 -13.19
N GLN A 135 -45.10 13.43 -14.32
CA GLN A 135 -45.74 13.20 -15.65
C GLN A 135 -45.74 11.74 -16.07
N ASN A 136 -44.65 11.01 -15.77
CA ASN A 136 -44.55 9.57 -16.05
C ASN A 136 -45.48 8.80 -15.14
N MET A 137 -45.59 9.14 -13.84
CA MET A 137 -46.52 8.53 -12.90
C MET A 137 -47.98 8.70 -13.37
N VAL A 138 -48.34 9.97 -13.78
CA VAL A 138 -49.65 10.27 -14.34
C VAL A 138 -49.93 9.43 -15.61
N SER A 139 -48.94 9.32 -16.50
CA SER A 139 -49.11 8.53 -17.73
C SER A 139 -49.36 7.07 -17.41
N ARG A 140 -48.63 6.47 -16.49
CA ARG A 140 -48.85 5.07 -16.03
C ARG A 140 -50.20 4.85 -15.38
N LEU A 141 -50.70 5.83 -14.59
CA LEU A 141 -52.04 5.76 -14.02
C LEU A 141 -53.11 5.83 -15.10
N LEU A 142 -52.88 6.58 -16.19
CA LEU A 142 -53.80 6.67 -17.31
C LEU A 142 -53.75 5.46 -18.26
N ASP A 143 -52.69 4.70 -18.26
CA ASP A 143 -52.56 3.44 -19.01
C ASP A 143 -53.32 2.29 -18.34
N LEU A 144 -53.81 2.47 -17.10
CA LEU A 144 -54.72 1.52 -16.47
C LEU A 144 -56.04 1.45 -17.22
N PRO A 145 -56.75 0.31 -17.18
CA PRO A 145 -58.06 0.16 -17.82
C PRO A 145 -59.06 1.27 -17.41
N GLU A 146 -59.78 1.81 -18.38
CA GLU A 146 -60.77 2.86 -18.11
C GLU A 146 -61.81 2.40 -17.09
N GLY A 147 -62.09 3.21 -16.08
CA GLY A 147 -63.00 2.85 -14.98
C GLY A 147 -62.31 2.22 -13.74
N THR A 148 -60.96 2.00 -13.78
CA THR A 148 -60.24 1.52 -12.61
C THR A 148 -60.32 2.57 -11.49
N ARG A 149 -60.66 2.12 -10.28
CA ARG A 149 -60.72 2.95 -9.08
C ARG A 149 -59.35 2.88 -8.39
N ALA A 150 -58.75 4.05 -8.10
CA ALA A 150 -57.50 4.14 -7.37
C ALA A 150 -57.63 5.20 -6.24
N LYS A 151 -56.99 4.94 -5.13
CA LYS A 151 -56.78 5.87 -4.03
C LYS A 151 -55.31 6.34 -4.06
N LEU A 152 -55.11 7.64 -4.11
CA LEU A 152 -53.78 8.26 -4.12
C LEU A 152 -53.50 8.73 -2.72
N CYS A 153 -52.40 8.27 -2.16
CA CYS A 153 -51.98 8.60 -0.80
C CYS A 153 -50.57 9.15 -0.77
N ALA A 154 -50.29 10.02 0.19
CA ALA A 154 -48.99 10.52 0.53
C ALA A 154 -48.50 9.84 1.84
N PRO A 155 -47.46 9.01 1.82
CA PRO A 155 -46.91 8.38 3.01
C PRO A 155 -46.06 9.39 3.81
N VAL A 156 -46.60 9.99 4.86
CA VAL A 156 -45.92 11.03 5.67
C VAL A 156 -45.19 10.48 6.91
N VAL A 157 -45.55 9.28 7.39
CA VAL A 157 -44.84 8.61 8.48
C VAL A 157 -44.64 7.14 8.08
N ARG A 158 -43.41 6.62 8.22
CA ARG A 158 -43.06 5.23 7.93
C ARG A 158 -42.32 4.60 9.10
N ASP A 159 -42.93 3.56 9.69
CA ASP A 159 -42.37 2.75 10.78
C ASP A 159 -41.68 3.61 11.89
N GLN A 160 -42.38 4.60 12.40
CA GLN A 160 -41.88 5.48 13.44
C GLN A 160 -42.75 5.41 14.71
N LYS A 161 -42.11 5.48 15.87
CA LYS A 161 -42.78 5.53 17.17
C LYS A 161 -43.35 6.92 17.45
N GLY A 162 -44.58 6.97 17.88
CA GLY A 162 -45.20 8.24 18.23
C GLY A 162 -46.74 8.19 18.21
N ALA A 163 -47.40 9.07 18.92
CA ALA A 163 -48.86 9.27 18.87
C ALA A 163 -49.31 10.20 17.76
N PHE A 164 -48.42 10.95 17.15
CA PHE A 164 -48.60 11.84 15.98
C PHE A 164 -49.77 12.82 16.06
N GLU A 165 -50.22 13.22 17.29
CA GLU A 165 -51.34 14.15 17.50
C GLU A 165 -51.14 15.49 16.81
N ASP A 166 -49.93 16.08 16.90
CA ASP A 166 -49.59 17.37 16.26
C ASP A 166 -49.65 17.26 14.73
N LEU A 167 -49.19 16.15 14.12
CA LEU A 167 -49.29 15.88 12.69
C LEU A 167 -50.75 15.81 12.24
N PHE A 168 -51.64 15.16 13.00
CA PHE A 168 -53.03 15.08 12.65
C PHE A 168 -53.73 16.47 12.74
N ASP A 169 -53.31 17.33 13.65
CA ASP A 169 -53.78 18.70 13.74
C ASP A 169 -53.31 19.55 12.57
N GLU A 170 -52.07 19.38 12.11
CA GLU A 170 -51.52 20.06 10.93
C GLU A 170 -52.25 19.61 9.66
N LEU A 171 -52.40 18.31 9.42
CA LEU A 171 -53.12 17.77 8.29
C LEU A 171 -54.56 18.26 8.18
N VAL A 172 -55.27 18.37 9.29
CA VAL A 172 -56.61 18.97 9.31
C VAL A 172 -56.57 20.46 8.98
N GLY A 173 -55.52 21.16 9.43
CA GLY A 173 -55.28 22.58 9.11
C GLY A 173 -55.04 22.84 7.65
N ASP A 174 -54.35 21.90 6.96
CA ASP A 174 -54.08 21.93 5.50
C ASP A 174 -55.25 21.42 4.65
N GLY A 175 -56.29 20.91 5.30
CA GLY A 175 -57.54 20.57 4.62
C GLY A 175 -57.72 19.09 4.30
N TYR A 176 -56.82 18.22 4.79
CA TYR A 176 -56.97 16.76 4.66
C TYR A 176 -57.93 16.21 5.70
N ALA A 177 -58.91 15.46 5.24
CA ALA A 177 -59.94 14.87 6.09
C ALA A 177 -59.68 13.42 6.48
N ARG A 178 -58.77 12.73 5.76
CA ARG A 178 -58.62 11.27 5.91
C ARG A 178 -57.17 10.83 5.86
N VAL A 179 -56.83 9.91 6.73
CA VAL A 179 -55.59 9.21 6.75
C VAL A 179 -55.79 7.70 6.82
N GLU A 180 -54.80 6.95 6.32
CA GLU A 180 -54.71 5.52 6.56
C GLU A 180 -53.57 5.28 7.54
N VAL A 181 -53.87 4.72 8.72
CA VAL A 181 -52.88 4.38 9.74
C VAL A 181 -52.82 2.88 9.88
N ASP A 182 -51.63 2.31 9.72
CA ASP A 182 -51.38 0.86 9.78
C ASP A 182 -52.32 0.02 8.88
N GLY A 183 -52.78 0.65 7.81
CA GLY A 183 -53.70 0.01 6.80
C GLY A 183 -55.19 0.20 7.10
N GLU A 184 -55.59 0.86 8.21
CA GLU A 184 -56.95 1.24 8.54
C GLU A 184 -57.21 2.71 8.22
N GLU A 185 -58.36 3.04 7.60
CA GLU A 185 -58.71 4.41 7.20
C GLU A 185 -59.50 5.12 8.32
N TYR A 186 -59.05 6.32 8.70
CA TYR A 186 -59.66 7.19 9.69
C TYR A 186 -60.12 8.52 9.11
N ASP A 187 -61.23 9.06 9.56
CA ASP A 187 -61.69 10.42 9.25
C ASP A 187 -61.27 11.34 10.36
N LEU A 188 -60.24 12.14 10.14
CA LEU A 188 -59.64 13.03 11.17
C LEU A 188 -60.61 14.04 11.77
N THR A 189 -61.75 14.31 11.06
CA THR A 189 -62.76 15.23 11.56
C THR A 189 -63.84 14.60 12.45
N LEU A 190 -63.96 13.25 12.36
CA LEU A 190 -65.01 12.49 13.03
C LEU A 190 -64.46 11.51 14.07
N ASP A 191 -63.42 10.79 13.73
CA ASP A 191 -62.86 9.69 14.50
C ASP A 191 -61.32 9.67 14.31
N ARG A 192 -60.62 10.23 15.28
CA ARG A 192 -59.15 10.30 15.24
C ARG A 192 -58.56 8.99 15.77
N PRO A 193 -57.48 8.47 15.16
CA PRO A 193 -56.80 7.29 15.69
C PRO A 193 -56.12 7.63 17.05
N ASP A 194 -56.26 6.74 18.01
CA ASP A 194 -55.59 6.77 19.30
C ASP A 194 -54.39 5.82 19.26
N LEU A 195 -53.18 6.35 18.98
CA LEU A 195 -51.98 5.56 18.73
C LEU A 195 -51.10 5.46 19.98
N ASP A 196 -50.52 4.28 20.18
CA ASP A 196 -49.59 4.04 21.31
C ASP A 196 -48.19 4.55 20.90
N GLU A 197 -47.67 5.52 21.65
CA GLU A 197 -46.35 6.16 21.40
C GLU A 197 -45.14 5.18 21.41
N ASN A 198 -45.30 3.96 21.93
CA ASN A 198 -44.25 2.97 22.04
C ASN A 198 -44.17 1.99 20.86
N TYR A 199 -45.19 1.97 20.01
CA TYR A 199 -45.22 1.15 18.81
C TYR A 199 -44.87 1.95 17.56
N ASP A 200 -44.33 1.24 16.54
CA ASP A 200 -44.03 1.82 15.25
C ASP A 200 -45.35 1.91 14.44
N HIS A 201 -45.61 3.09 13.85
CA HIS A 201 -46.81 3.37 13.07
C HIS A 201 -46.44 3.89 11.68
N THR A 202 -47.31 3.60 10.70
CA THR A 202 -47.20 4.14 9.33
C THR A 202 -48.46 4.97 9.07
N VAL A 203 -48.29 6.25 8.66
CA VAL A 203 -49.40 7.17 8.39
C VAL A 203 -49.35 7.61 6.94
N ASP A 204 -50.40 7.36 6.18
CA ASP A 204 -50.59 7.77 4.80
C ASP A 204 -51.74 8.79 4.71
N VAL A 205 -51.51 9.96 4.16
CA VAL A 205 -52.58 10.96 3.87
C VAL A 205 -53.30 10.57 2.62
N VAL A 206 -54.64 10.44 2.69
CA VAL A 206 -55.47 10.20 1.51
C VAL A 206 -55.74 11.50 0.75
N VAL A 207 -54.94 11.70 -0.30
CA VAL A 207 -55.00 12.94 -1.12
C VAL A 207 -56.23 12.95 -2.04
N ASP A 208 -56.46 11.83 -2.79
CA ASP A 208 -57.61 11.77 -3.70
C ASP A 208 -58.08 10.33 -3.94
N ARG A 209 -59.36 10.19 -4.37
CA ARG A 209 -59.93 8.94 -4.88
C ARG A 209 -60.36 9.16 -6.30
N ILE A 210 -59.65 8.59 -7.23
CA ILE A 210 -59.80 8.79 -8.66
C ILE A 210 -60.47 7.57 -9.29
N THR A 211 -61.12 7.85 -10.42
CA THR A 211 -61.53 6.82 -11.40
C THR A 211 -60.76 7.15 -12.70
N VAL A 212 -59.99 6.18 -13.16
CA VAL A 212 -59.14 6.38 -14.35
C VAL A 212 -60.03 6.65 -15.57
N SER A 213 -59.81 7.80 -16.20
CA SER A 213 -60.37 8.13 -17.50
C SER A 213 -59.51 9.20 -18.18
N THR A 214 -59.50 9.25 -19.47
CA THR A 214 -58.79 10.25 -20.27
C THR A 214 -59.20 11.71 -19.97
N GLU A 215 -60.48 11.92 -19.55
CA GLU A 215 -61.05 13.22 -19.18
C GLU A 215 -60.58 13.68 -17.77
N ALA A 216 -60.14 12.73 -16.92
CA ALA A 216 -59.69 13.01 -15.57
C ALA A 216 -58.20 13.41 -15.50
N ARG A 217 -57.45 13.55 -16.61
CA ARG A 217 -56.01 13.77 -16.66
C ARG A 217 -55.56 14.97 -15.78
N SER A 218 -56.25 16.11 -15.90
CA SER A 218 -55.85 17.30 -15.08
C SER A 218 -55.99 17.03 -13.57
N ARG A 219 -57.08 16.41 -13.16
CA ARG A 219 -57.32 16.06 -11.75
C ARG A 219 -56.28 15.05 -11.22
N ILE A 220 -55.98 14.04 -12.05
CA ILE A 220 -54.97 13.05 -11.69
C ILE A 220 -53.61 13.74 -11.55
N THR A 221 -53.24 14.65 -12.45
CA THR A 221 -51.98 15.42 -12.36
C THR A 221 -51.92 16.21 -11.08
N ASP A 222 -52.95 17.03 -10.79
CA ASP A 222 -53.00 17.85 -9.57
C ASP A 222 -52.92 17.00 -8.30
N SER A 223 -53.61 15.83 -8.27
CA SER A 223 -53.56 14.92 -7.11
C SER A 223 -52.20 14.21 -6.95
N VAL A 224 -51.53 13.84 -8.04
CA VAL A 224 -50.18 13.27 -8.00
C VAL A 224 -49.18 14.29 -7.52
N GLU A 225 -49.20 15.52 -8.09
CA GLU A 225 -48.27 16.59 -7.66
C GLU A 225 -48.50 16.97 -6.18
N THR A 226 -49.76 16.98 -5.71
CA THR A 226 -50.07 17.22 -4.31
C THR A 226 -49.51 16.09 -3.41
N ALA A 227 -49.72 14.81 -3.79
CA ALA A 227 -49.25 13.67 -3.01
C ALA A 227 -47.69 13.67 -2.92
N LEU A 228 -47.01 13.95 -4.03
CA LEU A 228 -45.55 14.04 -4.07
C LEU A 228 -45.03 15.19 -3.23
N GLY A 229 -45.74 16.34 -3.21
CA GLY A 229 -45.36 17.48 -2.38
C GLY A 229 -45.48 17.22 -0.89
N GLU A 230 -46.52 16.45 -0.43
CA GLU A 230 -46.77 16.13 0.97
C GLU A 230 -45.83 15.00 1.50
N ALA A 231 -45.41 14.09 0.66
CA ALA A 231 -44.59 12.94 1.01
C ALA A 231 -43.17 12.98 0.41
N GLU A 232 -42.61 14.18 0.26
CA GLU A 232 -41.21 14.38 -0.21
C GLU A 232 -40.84 13.52 -1.42
N GLY A 233 -41.70 13.51 -2.46
CA GLY A 233 -41.44 12.82 -3.73
C GLY A 233 -42.00 11.39 -3.82
N THR A 234 -42.75 10.91 -2.82
CA THR A 234 -43.34 9.56 -2.85
C THR A 234 -44.86 9.58 -3.03
N LEU A 235 -45.39 8.72 -3.93
CA LEU A 235 -46.81 8.52 -4.17
C LEU A 235 -47.19 7.03 -3.90
N LYS A 236 -48.13 6.81 -3.02
CA LYS A 236 -48.76 5.47 -2.78
C LYS A 236 -50.07 5.38 -3.49
N VAL A 237 -50.18 4.40 -4.38
CA VAL A 237 -51.40 4.09 -5.15
C VAL A 237 -52.02 2.81 -4.62
N VAL A 238 -53.24 2.89 -4.12
CA VAL A 238 -54.01 1.73 -3.63
C VAL A 238 -55.15 1.41 -4.58
N LEU A 239 -55.16 0.22 -5.16
CA LEU A 239 -56.19 -0.29 -6.03
C LEU A 239 -57.07 -1.27 -5.23
N PRO A 240 -58.31 -0.89 -4.87
CA PRO A 240 -59.19 -1.76 -4.07
C PRO A 240 -59.62 -3.03 -4.85
N ASP A 241 -59.83 -2.92 -6.15
CA ASP A 241 -60.25 -3.97 -7.04
C ASP A 241 -59.32 -4.00 -8.27
N PRO A 242 -58.10 -4.60 -8.16
CA PRO A 242 -57.12 -4.54 -9.24
C PRO A 242 -57.56 -5.40 -10.43
N PRO A 243 -57.62 -4.83 -11.66
CA PRO A 243 -57.82 -5.65 -12.86
C PRO A 243 -56.61 -6.58 -13.08
N GLY A 244 -56.82 -7.77 -13.62
CA GLY A 244 -55.75 -8.75 -13.82
C GLY A 244 -54.59 -8.19 -14.68
N GLY A 245 -53.34 -8.33 -14.22
CA GLY A 245 -52.13 -7.91 -14.96
C GLY A 245 -51.71 -6.46 -14.73
N VAL A 246 -52.28 -5.73 -13.82
CA VAL A 246 -52.05 -4.29 -13.59
C VAL A 246 -50.79 -4.02 -12.80
N ALA A 247 -50.29 -4.97 -12.01
CA ALA A 247 -49.04 -4.80 -11.23
C ALA A 247 -47.82 -4.49 -12.12
N ASP A 248 -47.71 -5.17 -13.26
CA ASP A 248 -46.61 -4.96 -14.21
C ASP A 248 -46.73 -3.63 -14.98
N ALA A 249 -47.94 -3.10 -15.13
CA ALA A 249 -48.21 -1.86 -15.88
C ALA A 249 -47.84 -0.59 -15.06
N LEU A 250 -47.97 -0.66 -13.74
CA LEU A 250 -47.62 0.47 -12.86
C LEU A 250 -46.12 0.52 -12.52
N GLY A 251 -45.42 -0.62 -12.56
CA GLY A 251 -43.95 -0.67 -12.46
C GLY A 251 -43.43 -0.06 -11.17
N GLY A 252 -44.12 -0.21 -10.05
CA GLY A 252 -43.71 0.23 -8.70
C GLY A 252 -43.45 -0.95 -7.78
N SER A 253 -42.97 -0.70 -6.58
CA SER A 253 -42.90 -1.73 -5.53
C SER A 253 -44.30 -2.23 -5.22
N THR A 254 -44.54 -3.51 -5.36
CA THR A 254 -45.88 -4.13 -5.14
C THR A 254 -45.86 -4.95 -3.87
N SER A 255 -46.61 -4.54 -2.84
CA SER A 255 -46.88 -5.40 -1.68
C SER A 255 -48.30 -5.97 -1.76
N ARG A 256 -48.43 -7.30 -1.82
CA ARG A 256 -49.68 -7.98 -1.52
C ARG A 256 -49.65 -8.21 0.00
N ARG A 257 -50.40 -7.44 0.75
CA ARG A 257 -50.65 -7.79 2.17
C ARG A 257 -51.68 -8.96 2.19
N THR A 258 -51.19 -10.18 2.24
CA THR A 258 -51.87 -11.27 2.93
C THR A 258 -51.60 -11.02 4.42
N GLY A 259 -52.65 -10.75 5.21
CA GLY A 259 -52.54 -10.48 6.64
C GLY A 259 -51.77 -11.57 7.36
N ASP A 260 -50.58 -11.26 7.81
CA ASP A 260 -49.77 -12.01 8.77
C ASP A 260 -49.50 -11.14 10.00
N LEU A 261 -50.55 -10.85 10.76
CA LEU A 261 -50.47 -10.63 12.19
C LEU A 261 -51.56 -11.48 12.81
N ALA A 262 -51.21 -12.76 13.06
CA ALA A 262 -52.08 -13.69 13.75
C ALA A 262 -52.20 -13.32 15.24
N HIS A 263 -53.32 -12.72 15.62
CA HIS A 263 -54.02 -13.06 16.84
C HIS A 263 -55.52 -12.99 16.59
N ASP A 264 -56.16 -14.16 16.71
CA ASP A 264 -57.57 -14.56 16.62
C ASP A 264 -58.10 -14.94 15.23
N GLU A 265 -58.29 -16.25 15.10
CA GLU A 265 -59.12 -16.90 14.09
C GLU A 265 -60.59 -16.47 14.21
N ALA A 266 -61.02 -15.53 13.38
CA ALA A 266 -62.44 -15.44 12.93
C ALA A 266 -62.64 -14.11 12.14
N ASP A 267 -62.44 -14.13 10.87
CA ASP A 267 -62.99 -13.39 9.75
C ASP A 267 -61.94 -13.20 8.63
N ALA A 268 -61.70 -14.26 7.87
CA ALA A 268 -60.89 -14.15 6.65
C ALA A 268 -61.80 -13.60 5.52
N GLY A 269 -61.96 -12.29 5.47
CA GLY A 269 -62.26 -11.55 4.25
C GLY A 269 -60.99 -11.37 3.46
N SER A 270 -60.90 -11.99 2.26
CA SER A 270 -59.76 -11.79 1.36
C SER A 270 -59.71 -10.34 0.89
N ASP A 271 -58.90 -9.53 1.52
CA ASP A 271 -58.63 -8.16 1.08
C ASP A 271 -57.64 -8.21 -0.07
N ASP A 272 -58.13 -8.24 -1.31
CA ASP A 272 -57.37 -8.42 -2.55
C ASP A 272 -56.88 -7.03 -3.08
N ARG A 273 -56.51 -6.10 -2.17
CA ARG A 273 -56.00 -4.80 -2.51
C ARG A 273 -54.58 -4.90 -3.07
N LEU A 274 -54.31 -4.21 -4.18
CA LEU A 274 -52.96 -4.00 -4.72
C LEU A 274 -52.46 -2.61 -4.26
N VAL A 275 -51.36 -2.57 -3.61
CA VAL A 275 -50.65 -1.35 -3.20
C VAL A 275 -49.38 -1.21 -4.04
N VAL A 276 -49.25 -0.05 -4.70
CA VAL A 276 -48.07 0.29 -5.52
C VAL A 276 -47.50 1.61 -5.02
N GLU A 277 -46.24 1.63 -4.67
CA GLU A 277 -45.51 2.85 -4.34
C GLU A 277 -44.68 3.31 -5.55
N LEU A 278 -44.81 4.59 -5.88
CA LEU A 278 -44.06 5.30 -6.93
C LEU A 278 -43.30 6.43 -6.30
N SER A 279 -42.01 6.59 -6.67
CA SER A 279 -41.17 7.64 -6.11
C SER A 279 -40.58 8.50 -7.22
N GLU A 280 -40.41 9.80 -6.95
CA GLU A 280 -39.59 10.67 -7.78
C GLU A 280 -38.11 10.34 -7.59
N ASP A 281 -37.75 9.71 -6.46
CA ASP A 281 -36.44 9.19 -6.18
C ASP A 281 -36.13 7.95 -7.03
N LEU A 282 -34.85 7.64 -7.17
CA LEU A 282 -34.35 6.48 -7.89
C LEU A 282 -34.79 5.18 -7.19
N ALA A 283 -35.78 4.48 -7.71
CA ALA A 283 -36.28 3.21 -7.15
C ALA A 283 -36.40 2.11 -8.20
N CYS A 284 -35.99 0.88 -7.84
CA CYS A 284 -36.21 -0.28 -8.71
C CYS A 284 -37.68 -0.74 -8.61
N THR A 285 -38.42 -0.59 -9.68
CA THR A 285 -39.81 -0.96 -9.76
C THR A 285 -40.06 -2.48 -9.68
N HIS A 286 -39.01 -3.31 -9.79
CA HIS A 286 -39.11 -4.78 -9.77
C HIS A 286 -38.78 -5.36 -8.38
N CYS A 287 -37.70 -4.86 -7.75
CA CYS A 287 -37.19 -5.36 -6.46
C CYS A 287 -37.66 -4.52 -5.26
N GLY A 288 -38.20 -3.32 -5.49
CA GLY A 288 -38.64 -2.40 -4.43
C GLY A 288 -37.47 -1.75 -3.67
N ILE A 289 -36.28 -1.69 -4.25
CA ILE A 289 -35.11 -1.07 -3.62
C ILE A 289 -35.05 0.38 -4.00
N ASP A 290 -34.99 1.26 -3.01
CA ASP A 290 -34.73 2.68 -3.18
C ASP A 290 -33.20 2.88 -3.31
N ILE A 291 -32.78 3.62 -4.34
CA ILE A 291 -31.40 4.00 -4.55
C ILE A 291 -31.26 5.46 -4.13
N SER A 292 -30.35 5.73 -3.20
CA SER A 292 -30.06 7.09 -2.76
C SER A 292 -29.61 7.97 -3.94
N GLU A 293 -29.83 9.29 -3.84
CA GLU A 293 -29.33 10.24 -4.83
C GLU A 293 -27.84 10.05 -5.11
N ILE A 294 -27.51 9.95 -6.40
CA ILE A 294 -26.14 9.67 -6.83
C ILE A 294 -25.35 10.96 -6.87
N GLU A 295 -24.49 11.12 -5.88
CA GLU A 295 -23.55 12.21 -5.76
C GLU A 295 -22.10 11.74 -5.90
N THR A 296 -21.16 12.64 -6.08
CA THR A 296 -19.72 12.32 -6.13
C THR A 296 -19.24 11.57 -4.87
N ARG A 297 -19.83 11.85 -3.70
CA ARG A 297 -19.51 11.15 -2.44
C ARG A 297 -20.01 9.71 -2.39
N SER A 298 -21.01 9.34 -3.21
CA SER A 298 -21.53 7.97 -3.30
C SER A 298 -20.50 6.98 -3.86
N PHE A 299 -19.48 7.45 -4.57
CA PHE A 299 -18.40 6.66 -5.13
C PHE A 299 -17.10 6.73 -4.30
N SER A 300 -17.13 7.34 -3.12
CA SER A 300 -15.97 7.45 -2.23
C SER A 300 -16.01 6.36 -1.16
N PHE A 301 -15.07 5.44 -1.21
CA PHE A 301 -14.88 4.44 -0.15
C PHE A 301 -14.30 5.02 1.15
N ASN A 302 -13.85 6.29 1.14
CA ASN A 302 -13.45 7.04 2.33
C ASN A 302 -14.63 7.80 2.98
N SER A 303 -15.82 7.72 2.39
CA SER A 303 -17.04 8.36 2.90
C SER A 303 -18.07 7.29 3.31
N PRO A 304 -18.75 7.43 4.45
CA PRO A 304 -19.83 6.51 4.84
C PRO A 304 -20.97 6.40 3.81
N HIS A 305 -21.12 7.41 2.94
CA HIS A 305 -22.12 7.41 1.87
C HIS A 305 -21.83 6.41 0.75
N GLY A 306 -20.53 6.13 0.47
CA GLY A 306 -20.11 5.23 -0.61
C GLY A 306 -19.42 3.96 -0.11
N ALA A 307 -18.85 3.97 1.10
CA ALA A 307 -18.12 2.85 1.65
C ALA A 307 -18.99 1.63 1.90
N CYS A 308 -18.47 0.44 1.61
CA CYS A 308 -19.10 -0.82 2.03
C CYS A 308 -19.27 -0.83 3.56
N PRO A 309 -20.46 -1.08 4.10
CA PRO A 309 -20.70 -1.04 5.54
C PRO A 309 -19.99 -2.18 6.30
N ALA A 310 -19.74 -3.31 5.67
CA ALA A 310 -19.11 -4.46 6.32
C ALA A 310 -17.59 -4.26 6.56
N CYS A 311 -16.87 -3.66 5.59
CA CYS A 311 -15.43 -3.41 5.70
C CYS A 311 -15.09 -1.92 5.88
N GLU A 312 -16.07 -1.06 6.01
CA GLU A 312 -15.89 0.40 6.14
C GLU A 312 -15.01 1.02 5.04
N GLY A 313 -15.05 0.44 3.84
CA GLY A 313 -14.28 0.89 2.68
C GLY A 313 -12.83 0.38 2.62
N LEU A 314 -12.47 -0.61 3.42
CA LEU A 314 -11.15 -1.24 3.37
C LEU A 314 -11.03 -2.29 2.25
N GLY A 315 -12.14 -2.91 1.85
CA GLY A 315 -12.16 -4.01 0.87
C GLY A 315 -11.84 -5.37 1.49
N GLU A 316 -11.34 -5.38 2.71
CA GLU A 316 -10.89 -6.56 3.45
C GLU A 316 -11.49 -6.58 4.85
N THR A 317 -11.62 -7.77 5.41
CA THR A 317 -12.03 -8.00 6.79
C THR A 317 -10.98 -8.85 7.50
N LYS A 318 -10.79 -8.61 8.79
CA LYS A 318 -9.93 -9.45 9.63
C LYS A 318 -10.81 -10.49 10.30
N GLU A 319 -10.56 -11.75 10.06
CA GLU A 319 -11.26 -12.88 10.67
C GLU A 319 -10.28 -13.80 11.37
N VAL A 320 -10.71 -14.44 12.46
CA VAL A 320 -9.86 -15.41 13.16
C VAL A 320 -9.74 -16.66 12.30
N ALA A 321 -8.51 -17.01 11.92
CA ALA A 321 -8.22 -18.14 11.06
C ALA A 321 -8.04 -19.45 11.83
N GLU A 322 -8.68 -20.54 11.39
CA GLU A 322 -8.61 -21.84 12.04
C GLU A 322 -7.18 -22.38 12.14
N ASP A 323 -6.40 -22.26 11.07
CA ASP A 323 -5.02 -22.72 10.95
C ASP A 323 -4.06 -21.94 11.86
N LEU A 324 -4.35 -20.68 12.17
CA LEU A 324 -3.60 -19.91 13.16
C LEU A 324 -3.99 -20.25 14.60
N VAL A 325 -5.24 -20.67 14.83
CA VAL A 325 -5.74 -21.09 16.14
C VAL A 325 -5.29 -22.51 16.48
N VAL A 326 -5.29 -23.42 15.50
CA VAL A 326 -4.92 -24.83 15.58
C VAL A 326 -3.76 -25.10 14.62
N ARG A 327 -2.53 -24.85 15.06
CA ARG A 327 -1.33 -25.01 14.24
C ARG A 327 -0.88 -26.46 14.07
N ASP A 328 -1.15 -27.30 15.05
CA ASP A 328 -0.71 -28.69 15.10
C ASP A 328 -1.85 -29.57 15.62
N GLU A 329 -2.58 -30.17 14.71
CA GLU A 329 -3.72 -31.05 15.03
C GLU A 329 -3.32 -32.31 15.80
N SER A 330 -2.04 -32.69 15.78
CA SER A 330 -1.52 -33.86 16.55
C SER A 330 -1.46 -33.61 18.06
N LYS A 331 -1.53 -32.31 18.47
CA LYS A 331 -1.56 -31.94 19.89
C LYS A 331 -2.85 -32.41 20.58
N PRO A 332 -2.76 -32.75 21.89
CA PRO A 332 -3.96 -33.00 22.69
C PRO A 332 -4.91 -31.81 22.74
N LEU A 333 -6.21 -32.07 22.75
CA LEU A 333 -7.27 -31.04 22.80
C LEU A 333 -7.02 -29.93 23.85
N LYS A 334 -6.44 -30.25 25.00
CA LYS A 334 -6.13 -29.27 26.07
C LYS A 334 -5.01 -28.28 25.72
N ASP A 335 -4.15 -28.65 24.75
CA ASP A 335 -2.94 -27.90 24.41
C ASP A 335 -2.95 -27.41 22.95
N VAL A 336 -3.98 -27.74 22.14
CA VAL A 336 -4.04 -27.46 20.70
C VAL A 336 -4.33 -26.00 20.37
N PHE A 337 -5.10 -25.29 21.20
CA PHE A 337 -5.52 -23.91 20.93
C PHE A 337 -4.45 -22.92 21.40
N GLU A 338 -3.61 -22.46 20.47
CA GLU A 338 -2.51 -21.54 20.72
C GLU A 338 -2.95 -20.21 21.41
N PRO A 339 -4.07 -19.55 21.02
CA PRO A 339 -4.50 -18.30 21.67
C PRO A 339 -4.81 -18.44 23.15
N TRP A 340 -5.13 -19.65 23.62
CA TRP A 340 -5.48 -19.92 25.02
C TRP A 340 -4.31 -20.42 25.84
N SER A 341 -3.12 -20.50 25.28
CA SER A 341 -1.91 -21.00 25.96
C SER A 341 -1.46 -20.13 27.15
N TYR A 342 -1.80 -18.83 27.16
CA TYR A 342 -1.41 -17.86 28.20
C TYR A 342 -2.22 -17.95 29.50
N ASP A 343 -3.52 -18.37 29.47
CA ASP A 343 -4.36 -18.59 30.65
C ASP A 343 -4.89 -20.02 30.71
N ARG A 344 -3.94 -20.95 30.82
CA ARG A 344 -4.23 -22.39 30.87
C ARG A 344 -5.20 -22.76 32.00
N THR A 345 -5.27 -21.97 33.06
CA THR A 345 -6.13 -22.30 34.21
C THR A 345 -7.61 -22.06 33.95
N TYR A 346 -7.94 -21.01 33.21
CA TYR A 346 -9.33 -20.67 32.89
C TYR A 346 -9.85 -21.50 31.72
N TYR A 347 -9.15 -21.44 30.61
CA TYR A 347 -9.57 -22.09 29.35
C TYR A 347 -9.48 -23.62 29.42
N SER A 348 -8.47 -24.20 30.08
CA SER A 348 -8.40 -25.65 30.34
C SER A 348 -9.68 -26.18 31.01
N ARG A 349 -10.23 -25.42 31.99
CA ARG A 349 -11.46 -25.83 32.67
C ARG A 349 -12.69 -25.78 31.78
N GLN A 350 -12.74 -24.82 30.86
CA GLN A 350 -13.80 -24.78 29.88
C GLN A 350 -13.71 -25.99 28.96
N LEU A 351 -12.51 -26.26 28.45
CA LEU A 351 -12.28 -27.43 27.61
C LEU A 351 -12.59 -28.75 28.31
N ASP A 352 -12.24 -28.90 29.62
CA ASP A 352 -12.57 -30.08 30.42
C ASP A 352 -14.11 -30.32 30.47
N ASN A 353 -14.90 -29.28 30.72
CA ASN A 353 -16.35 -29.41 30.81
C ASN A 353 -17.00 -29.71 29.45
N VAL A 354 -16.51 -29.07 28.37
CA VAL A 354 -17.02 -29.32 27.02
C VAL A 354 -16.65 -30.72 26.55
N ALA A 355 -15.41 -31.17 26.85
CA ALA A 355 -14.96 -32.53 26.53
C ALA A 355 -15.79 -33.61 27.30
N GLU A 356 -16.10 -33.36 28.58
CA GLU A 356 -16.98 -34.23 29.38
C GLU A 356 -18.41 -34.29 28.79
N HIS A 357 -18.93 -33.17 28.32
CA HIS A 357 -20.23 -33.10 27.66
C HIS A 357 -20.29 -33.98 26.39
N PHE A 358 -19.25 -33.98 25.57
CA PHE A 358 -19.16 -34.82 24.38
C PHE A 358 -18.62 -36.23 24.62
N GLY A 359 -18.24 -36.56 25.87
CA GLY A 359 -17.68 -37.86 26.23
C GLY A 359 -16.30 -38.14 25.62
N VAL A 360 -15.54 -37.08 25.29
CA VAL A 360 -14.18 -37.18 24.76
C VAL A 360 -13.15 -36.81 25.82
N SER A 361 -11.91 -37.28 25.64
CA SER A 361 -10.81 -36.95 26.57
C SER A 361 -10.05 -35.72 26.09
N VAL A 362 -9.76 -34.78 26.98
CA VAL A 362 -8.89 -33.62 26.67
C VAL A 362 -7.45 -34.02 26.31
N HIS A 363 -7.09 -35.28 26.49
CA HIS A 363 -5.78 -35.83 26.09
C HIS A 363 -5.79 -36.52 24.73
N THR A 364 -6.97 -36.55 24.06
CA THR A 364 -7.07 -37.07 22.68
C THR A 364 -6.46 -36.04 21.74
N PRO A 365 -5.60 -36.46 20.76
CA PRO A 365 -5.15 -35.59 19.69
C PRO A 365 -6.35 -34.96 18.95
N PHE A 366 -6.23 -33.70 18.55
CA PHE A 366 -7.33 -32.97 17.92
C PHE A 366 -7.75 -33.62 16.59
N GLU A 367 -6.77 -34.12 15.82
CA GLU A 367 -6.98 -34.87 14.57
C GLU A 367 -7.81 -36.17 14.74
N ASP A 368 -7.75 -36.82 15.92
CA ASP A 368 -8.46 -38.02 16.22
C ASP A 368 -9.93 -37.81 16.65
N LEU A 369 -10.33 -36.55 16.86
CA LEU A 369 -11.70 -36.19 17.22
C LEU A 369 -12.63 -36.23 15.97
N ASP A 370 -13.89 -36.57 16.21
CA ASP A 370 -14.94 -36.47 15.17
C ASP A 370 -15.01 -35.02 14.61
N PRO A 371 -15.06 -34.84 13.28
CA PRO A 371 -15.09 -33.50 12.65
C PRO A 371 -16.21 -32.59 13.18
N GLY A 372 -17.39 -33.17 13.53
CA GLY A 372 -18.49 -32.42 14.13
C GLY A 372 -18.15 -31.90 15.53
N ILE A 373 -17.42 -32.70 16.32
CA ILE A 373 -16.98 -32.33 17.67
C ILE A 373 -15.86 -31.26 17.55
N ARG A 374 -14.90 -31.41 16.62
CA ARG A 374 -13.87 -30.37 16.35
C ARG A 374 -14.49 -29.03 16.06
N ARG A 375 -15.49 -29.00 15.15
CA ARG A 375 -16.20 -27.78 14.81
C ARG A 375 -16.89 -27.11 16.00
N GLN A 376 -17.44 -27.92 16.94
CA GLN A 376 -18.08 -27.36 18.12
C GLN A 376 -17.08 -26.76 19.12
N PHE A 377 -15.86 -27.27 19.20
CA PHE A 377 -14.80 -26.60 19.95
C PHE A 377 -14.37 -25.29 19.33
N LEU A 378 -14.27 -25.23 18.00
CA LEU A 378 -13.86 -24.02 17.27
C LEU A 378 -14.97 -22.95 17.26
N TYR A 379 -16.20 -23.32 16.87
CA TYR A 379 -17.28 -22.35 16.60
C TYR A 379 -18.39 -22.32 17.64
N GLY A 380 -18.33 -23.15 18.68
CA GLY A 380 -19.32 -23.21 19.74
C GLY A 380 -20.34 -24.32 19.61
N THR A 381 -21.14 -24.50 20.69
CA THR A 381 -22.11 -25.58 20.81
C THR A 381 -23.54 -25.10 20.60
N ASP A 382 -24.37 -25.87 19.86
CA ASP A 382 -25.81 -25.66 19.81
C ASP A 382 -26.47 -26.08 21.11
N ASP A 383 -25.95 -27.13 21.76
CA ASP A 383 -26.43 -27.64 23.04
C ASP A 383 -25.90 -26.83 24.23
N VAL A 384 -26.67 -26.87 25.32
CA VAL A 384 -26.29 -26.24 26.56
C VAL A 384 -25.32 -27.11 27.35
N VAL A 385 -24.13 -26.61 27.66
CA VAL A 385 -23.08 -27.31 28.40
C VAL A 385 -23.14 -26.93 29.88
N HIS A 386 -22.91 -27.92 30.74
CA HIS A 386 -22.90 -27.75 32.18
C HIS A 386 -21.47 -27.45 32.67
N PHE A 387 -21.18 -26.21 33.01
CA PHE A 387 -19.86 -25.79 33.50
C PHE A 387 -19.79 -25.88 35.00
N GLN A 388 -18.79 -26.59 35.53
CA GLN A 388 -18.49 -26.69 36.96
C GLN A 388 -17.06 -26.28 37.23
N TRP A 389 -16.85 -25.41 38.23
CA TRP A 389 -15.50 -25.07 38.67
C TRP A 389 -15.40 -24.88 40.19
N ARG A 390 -14.28 -25.36 40.74
CA ARG A 390 -14.00 -25.20 42.19
C ARG A 390 -13.37 -23.85 42.45
N THR A 391 -13.93 -23.11 43.36
CA THR A 391 -13.39 -21.87 43.91
C THR A 391 -12.96 -22.07 45.36
N LYS A 392 -12.21 -21.12 45.94
CA LYS A 392 -11.86 -21.15 47.38
C LYS A 392 -13.09 -21.19 48.30
N ASN A 393 -14.25 -20.78 47.81
CA ASN A 393 -15.51 -20.66 48.60
C ASN A 393 -16.57 -21.72 48.23
N GLY A 394 -16.23 -22.78 47.48
CA GLY A 394 -17.13 -23.85 47.07
C GLY A 394 -17.13 -24.08 45.53
N THR A 395 -18.01 -24.99 45.08
CA THR A 395 -18.24 -25.26 43.66
C THR A 395 -19.23 -24.24 43.13
N ARG A 396 -18.90 -23.63 41.96
CA ARG A 396 -19.83 -22.83 41.18
C ARG A 396 -20.24 -23.62 39.95
N GLU A 397 -21.49 -23.47 39.55
CA GLU A 397 -22.09 -24.11 38.40
C GLU A 397 -22.74 -23.05 37.53
N LYS A 398 -22.58 -23.17 36.22
CA LYS A 398 -23.28 -22.35 35.22
C LYS A 398 -23.69 -23.25 34.07
N THR A 399 -24.86 -23.02 33.52
CA THR A 399 -25.34 -23.79 32.37
C THR A 399 -25.56 -22.81 31.24
N GLU A 400 -24.74 -22.92 30.20
CA GLU A 400 -24.78 -22.04 29.02
C GLU A 400 -24.25 -22.76 27.80
N ARG A 401 -24.45 -22.19 26.60
CA ARG A 401 -23.80 -22.68 25.39
C ARG A 401 -22.30 -22.33 25.45
N PHE A 402 -21.48 -23.22 24.96
CA PHE A 402 -20.06 -22.91 24.78
C PHE A 402 -19.92 -22.04 23.54
N GLU A 403 -19.28 -20.90 23.70
CA GLU A 403 -19.14 -19.88 22.64
C GLU A 403 -18.26 -20.35 21.46
N GLY A 404 -17.27 -21.22 21.73
CA GLY A 404 -16.24 -21.60 20.80
C GLY A 404 -14.98 -20.75 20.92
N VAL A 405 -13.86 -21.25 20.41
CA VAL A 405 -12.57 -20.53 20.47
C VAL A 405 -12.58 -19.32 19.55
N ILE A 406 -13.03 -19.50 18.30
CA ILE A 406 -13.04 -18.46 17.27
C ILE A 406 -13.98 -17.31 17.64
N PRO A 407 -15.28 -17.52 17.89
CA PRO A 407 -16.17 -16.43 18.30
C PRO A 407 -15.75 -15.74 19.61
N ASN A 408 -15.10 -16.48 20.53
CA ASN A 408 -14.55 -15.88 21.74
C ASN A 408 -13.44 -14.87 21.44
N LEU A 409 -12.56 -15.19 20.48
CA LEU A 409 -11.47 -14.29 20.07
C LEU A 409 -12.03 -13.08 19.33
N GLU A 410 -12.96 -13.26 18.39
CA GLU A 410 -13.60 -12.19 17.63
C GLU A 410 -14.30 -11.18 18.56
N ARG A 411 -15.16 -11.69 19.47
CA ARG A 411 -15.81 -10.83 20.45
C ARG A 411 -14.80 -10.09 21.32
N ARG A 412 -13.75 -10.77 21.79
CA ARG A 412 -12.72 -10.14 22.64
C ARG A 412 -11.89 -9.11 21.89
N HIS A 413 -11.65 -9.31 20.60
CA HIS A 413 -10.97 -8.33 19.76
C HIS A 413 -11.73 -6.98 19.76
N VAL A 414 -13.06 -7.05 19.66
CA VAL A 414 -13.93 -5.86 19.67
C VAL A 414 -14.08 -5.26 21.07
N GLU A 415 -14.25 -6.09 22.11
CA GLU A 415 -14.59 -5.63 23.47
C GLU A 415 -13.37 -5.20 24.31
N THR A 416 -12.13 -5.53 23.90
CA THR A 416 -10.96 -5.24 24.74
C THR A 416 -10.50 -3.79 24.67
N ASP A 417 -10.30 -3.17 25.85
CA ASP A 417 -9.67 -1.84 25.97
C ASP A 417 -8.13 -1.90 25.99
N SER A 418 -7.55 -3.09 25.93
CA SER A 418 -6.09 -3.29 26.01
C SER A 418 -5.49 -3.50 24.63
N ASP A 419 -4.68 -2.55 24.15
CA ASP A 419 -3.98 -2.65 22.88
C ASP A 419 -3.12 -3.93 22.77
N ARG A 420 -2.40 -4.27 23.84
CA ARG A 420 -1.58 -5.51 23.88
C ARG A 420 -2.42 -6.79 23.78
N ALA A 421 -3.67 -6.78 24.32
CA ALA A 421 -4.55 -7.94 24.19
C ALA A 421 -5.14 -8.01 22.78
N ARG A 422 -5.39 -6.87 22.15
CA ARG A 422 -5.86 -6.75 20.78
C ARG A 422 -4.77 -7.23 19.81
N GLU A 423 -3.54 -6.72 19.93
CA GLU A 423 -2.39 -7.18 19.16
C GLU A 423 -2.19 -8.70 19.26
N HIS A 424 -2.27 -9.26 20.48
CA HIS A 424 -2.15 -10.71 20.66
C HIS A 424 -3.26 -11.51 19.99
N ILE A 425 -4.48 -10.99 19.88
CA ILE A 425 -5.57 -11.66 19.16
C ILE A 425 -5.35 -11.51 17.65
N GLU A 426 -4.85 -10.37 17.20
CA GLU A 426 -4.53 -10.11 15.79
C GLU A 426 -3.46 -11.09 15.25
N ASP A 427 -2.58 -11.64 16.08
CA ASP A 427 -1.63 -12.71 15.70
C ASP A 427 -2.34 -14.00 15.22
N PHE A 428 -3.64 -14.15 15.50
CA PHE A 428 -4.48 -15.29 15.10
C PHE A 428 -5.56 -14.90 14.07
N MET A 429 -5.47 -13.70 13.51
CA MET A 429 -6.40 -13.23 12.48
C MET A 429 -5.72 -13.18 11.12
N ALA A 430 -6.44 -13.65 10.11
CA ALA A 430 -6.07 -13.48 8.72
C ALA A 430 -6.90 -12.36 8.09
N THR A 431 -6.28 -11.64 7.18
CA THR A 431 -6.99 -10.67 6.34
C THR A 431 -7.60 -11.42 5.17
N THR A 432 -8.91 -11.30 5.00
CA THR A 432 -9.67 -11.92 3.92
C THR A 432 -10.40 -10.86 3.12
N THR A 433 -10.62 -11.12 1.83
CA THR A 433 -11.43 -10.24 0.99
C THR A 433 -12.83 -10.11 1.58
N CYS A 434 -13.33 -8.88 1.72
CA CYS A 434 -14.66 -8.63 2.26
C CYS A 434 -15.75 -9.36 1.44
N PRO A 435 -16.57 -10.23 2.05
CA PRO A 435 -17.57 -11.02 1.31
C PRO A 435 -18.70 -10.15 0.72
N ASP A 436 -19.02 -9.00 1.30
CA ASP A 436 -20.11 -8.13 0.88
C ASP A 436 -19.75 -7.30 -0.36
N CYS A 437 -18.54 -6.78 -0.41
CA CYS A 437 -18.10 -5.96 -1.54
C CYS A 437 -17.11 -6.66 -2.46
N GLU A 438 -16.69 -7.89 -2.15
CA GLU A 438 -15.73 -8.66 -2.95
C GLU A 438 -14.43 -7.87 -3.26
N GLY A 439 -13.94 -7.11 -2.28
CA GLY A 439 -12.73 -6.29 -2.39
C GLY A 439 -12.94 -4.90 -3.02
N THR A 440 -14.11 -4.61 -3.60
CA THR A 440 -14.36 -3.35 -4.33
C THR A 440 -14.53 -2.11 -3.46
N ARG A 441 -14.61 -2.26 -2.14
CA ARG A 441 -14.68 -1.19 -1.14
C ARG A 441 -15.97 -0.36 -1.12
N LEU A 442 -16.84 -0.46 -2.16
CA LEU A 442 -18.05 0.35 -2.33
C LEU A 442 -19.33 -0.41 -2.01
N LYS A 443 -20.38 0.35 -1.66
CA LYS A 443 -21.76 -0.17 -1.51
C LYS A 443 -22.29 -0.77 -2.81
N ALA A 444 -23.25 -1.68 -2.69
CA ALA A 444 -23.89 -2.33 -3.82
C ALA A 444 -24.55 -1.34 -4.80
N GLU A 445 -25.22 -0.30 -4.27
CA GLU A 445 -25.87 0.74 -5.08
C GLU A 445 -24.84 1.55 -5.90
N SER A 446 -23.68 1.88 -5.32
CA SER A 446 -22.62 2.60 -6.02
C SER A 446 -21.97 1.75 -7.11
N ARG A 447 -21.80 0.45 -6.85
CA ARG A 447 -21.28 -0.53 -7.83
C ARG A 447 -22.22 -0.74 -9.01
N ALA A 448 -23.53 -0.52 -8.81
CA ALA A 448 -24.55 -0.71 -9.83
C ALA A 448 -24.77 0.52 -10.74
N VAL A 449 -23.94 1.56 -10.63
CA VAL A 449 -23.96 2.70 -11.55
C VAL A 449 -22.97 2.46 -12.68
N LEU A 450 -23.44 2.52 -13.93
CA LEU A 450 -22.63 2.20 -15.10
C LEU A 450 -22.43 3.41 -16.03
N VAL A 451 -21.25 3.52 -16.60
CA VAL A 451 -20.94 4.43 -17.73
C VAL A 451 -20.59 3.54 -18.92
N ASP A 452 -21.36 3.65 -20.00
CA ASP A 452 -21.23 2.79 -21.19
C ASP A 452 -21.18 1.27 -20.82
N GLY A 453 -21.99 0.86 -19.83
CA GLY A 453 -22.06 -0.52 -19.38
C GLY A 453 -20.97 -0.97 -18.41
N THR A 454 -20.02 -0.11 -18.05
CA THR A 454 -18.88 -0.42 -17.16
C THR A 454 -19.05 0.24 -15.79
N ALA A 455 -18.87 -0.50 -14.71
CA ALA A 455 -18.91 0.04 -13.34
C ALA A 455 -17.58 0.74 -12.96
N ILE A 456 -17.62 1.68 -12.02
CA ILE A 456 -16.40 2.35 -11.52
C ILE A 456 -15.42 1.33 -10.88
N THR A 457 -15.94 0.26 -10.29
CA THR A 457 -15.14 -0.81 -9.68
C THR A 457 -14.39 -1.63 -10.72
N GLU A 458 -15.00 -1.89 -11.87
CA GLU A 458 -14.36 -2.57 -13.00
C GLU A 458 -13.23 -1.70 -13.57
N VAL A 459 -13.45 -0.38 -13.70
CA VAL A 459 -12.40 0.56 -14.11
C VAL A 459 -11.24 0.58 -13.10
N ASN A 460 -11.53 0.57 -11.80
CA ASN A 460 -10.49 0.54 -10.77
C ASN A 460 -9.63 -0.74 -10.83
N GLN A 461 -10.19 -1.86 -11.27
CA GLN A 461 -9.49 -3.13 -11.45
C GLN A 461 -8.69 -3.21 -12.77
N MET A 462 -8.96 -2.31 -13.73
CA MET A 462 -8.18 -2.25 -14.96
C MET A 462 -6.73 -1.83 -14.68
N SER A 463 -5.81 -2.35 -15.48
CA SER A 463 -4.46 -1.78 -15.55
C SER A 463 -4.52 -0.34 -16.08
N ILE A 464 -3.52 0.48 -15.77
CA ILE A 464 -3.40 1.85 -16.31
C ILE A 464 -3.46 1.84 -17.85
N GLY A 465 -2.82 0.84 -18.48
CA GLY A 465 -2.83 0.69 -19.94
C GLY A 465 -4.22 0.39 -20.52
N ASP A 466 -4.95 -0.53 -19.87
CA ASP A 466 -6.30 -0.89 -20.28
C ASP A 466 -7.30 0.23 -20.00
N ALA A 467 -7.18 0.88 -18.84
CA ALA A 467 -8.00 2.04 -18.50
C ALA A 467 -7.82 3.19 -19.51
N LEU A 468 -6.56 3.47 -19.93
CA LEU A 468 -6.30 4.47 -20.96
C LEU A 468 -7.01 4.11 -22.27
N THR A 469 -6.87 2.87 -22.73
CA THR A 469 -7.52 2.36 -23.94
C THR A 469 -9.05 2.45 -23.84
N HIS A 470 -9.61 2.08 -22.68
CA HIS A 470 -11.05 2.18 -22.41
C HIS A 470 -11.54 3.64 -22.55
N PHE A 471 -10.85 4.60 -21.91
CA PHE A 471 -11.26 6.01 -21.97
C PHE A 471 -11.00 6.69 -23.33
N GLU A 472 -10.02 6.24 -24.10
CA GLU A 472 -9.83 6.70 -25.49
C GLU A 472 -11.02 6.30 -26.39
N GLY A 473 -11.57 5.09 -26.17
CA GLY A 473 -12.74 4.60 -26.92
C GLY A 473 -14.09 5.14 -26.43
N LEU A 474 -14.21 5.51 -25.17
CA LEU A 474 -15.49 5.84 -24.51
C LEU A 474 -16.28 6.96 -25.19
N GLU A 475 -15.60 8.01 -25.65
CA GLU A 475 -16.22 9.21 -26.22
C GLU A 475 -17.08 8.93 -27.45
N ALA A 476 -16.71 7.90 -28.23
CA ALA A 476 -17.46 7.51 -29.43
C ALA A 476 -18.84 6.93 -29.11
N ASN A 477 -19.01 6.33 -27.93
CA ASN A 477 -20.21 5.65 -27.50
C ASN A 477 -21.18 6.58 -26.74
N LEU A 478 -20.71 7.72 -26.25
CA LEU A 478 -21.51 8.67 -25.47
C LEU A 478 -22.53 9.44 -26.34
N SER A 479 -23.68 9.74 -25.74
CA SER A 479 -24.65 10.67 -26.32
C SER A 479 -24.02 12.08 -26.52
N ALA A 480 -24.59 12.90 -27.42
CA ALA A 480 -24.07 14.26 -27.63
C ALA A 480 -24.12 15.15 -26.35
N ARG A 481 -25.08 14.90 -25.47
CA ARG A 481 -25.19 15.56 -24.16
C ARG A 481 -24.09 15.10 -23.24
N ASP A 482 -23.95 13.80 -23.06
CA ASP A 482 -23.01 13.22 -22.10
C ASP A 482 -21.56 13.45 -22.50
N ARG A 483 -21.27 13.42 -23.82
CA ARG A 483 -19.98 13.84 -24.39
C ARG A 483 -19.62 15.26 -24.00
N LYS A 484 -20.59 16.20 -24.10
CA LYS A 484 -20.34 17.60 -23.71
C LYS A 484 -20.10 17.77 -22.21
N ILE A 485 -20.76 16.96 -21.36
CA ILE A 485 -20.56 16.96 -19.90
C ILE A 485 -19.20 16.37 -19.56
N ALA A 486 -18.82 15.29 -20.20
CA ALA A 486 -17.62 14.51 -19.89
C ALA A 486 -16.32 15.07 -20.52
N GLU A 487 -16.39 15.97 -21.51
CA GLU A 487 -15.27 16.45 -22.34
C GLU A 487 -14.02 16.82 -21.52
N GLU A 488 -14.15 17.73 -20.56
CA GLU A 488 -13.01 18.17 -19.73
C GLU A 488 -12.59 17.07 -18.72
N ILE A 489 -13.52 16.27 -18.21
CA ILE A 489 -13.23 15.18 -17.26
C ILE A 489 -12.41 14.11 -17.97
N LEU A 490 -12.83 13.68 -19.17
CA LEU A 490 -12.12 12.67 -19.96
C LEU A 490 -10.73 13.12 -20.39
N LYS A 491 -10.57 14.41 -20.70
CA LYS A 491 -9.27 15.00 -21.02
C LYS A 491 -8.29 14.83 -19.86
N GLU A 492 -8.74 15.16 -18.64
CA GLU A 492 -7.91 15.05 -17.43
C GLU A 492 -7.58 13.58 -17.08
N ILE A 493 -8.57 12.68 -17.22
CA ILE A 493 -8.38 11.24 -17.01
C ILE A 493 -7.32 10.69 -17.98
N ARG A 494 -7.47 10.99 -19.29
CA ARG A 494 -6.54 10.52 -20.33
C ARG A 494 -5.12 11.07 -20.12
N ALA A 495 -5.00 12.35 -19.76
CA ALA A 495 -3.70 12.97 -19.50
C ALA A 495 -2.97 12.27 -18.33
N ARG A 496 -3.63 12.05 -17.19
CA ARG A 496 -3.04 11.39 -16.03
C ARG A 496 -2.67 9.93 -16.31
N LEU A 497 -3.55 9.17 -16.98
CA LEU A 497 -3.26 7.79 -17.37
C LEU A 497 -2.09 7.75 -18.37
N GLY A 498 -2.03 8.70 -19.32
CA GLY A 498 -0.93 8.84 -20.27
C GLY A 498 0.41 9.04 -19.58
N PHE A 499 0.50 10.00 -18.66
CA PHE A 499 1.73 10.24 -17.89
C PHE A 499 2.17 9.03 -17.06
N MET A 500 1.23 8.30 -16.44
CA MET A 500 1.57 7.07 -15.72
C MET A 500 2.10 5.98 -16.65
N LYS A 501 1.58 5.89 -17.87
CA LYS A 501 2.10 4.98 -18.90
C LYS A 501 3.51 5.38 -19.35
N GLU A 502 3.76 6.68 -19.56
CA GLU A 502 5.08 7.21 -19.97
C GLU A 502 6.17 6.92 -18.94
N VAL A 503 5.85 6.97 -17.65
CA VAL A 503 6.81 6.58 -16.59
C VAL A 503 6.88 5.06 -16.33
N GLY A 504 6.30 4.22 -17.22
CA GLY A 504 6.42 2.76 -17.16
C GLY A 504 5.56 2.08 -16.09
N LEU A 505 4.41 2.68 -15.71
CA LEU A 505 3.49 2.13 -14.71
C LEU A 505 2.22 1.52 -15.33
N GLU A 506 2.25 1.22 -16.64
CA GLU A 506 1.07 0.74 -17.38
C GLU A 506 0.45 -0.56 -16.84
N TYR A 507 1.23 -1.38 -16.11
CA TYR A 507 0.81 -2.66 -15.53
C TYR A 507 0.09 -2.54 -14.18
N LEU A 508 0.16 -1.40 -13.49
CA LEU A 508 -0.49 -1.20 -12.19
C LEU A 508 -2.00 -1.06 -12.36
N THR A 509 -2.77 -1.65 -11.44
CA THR A 509 -4.21 -1.41 -11.35
C THR A 509 -4.52 -0.18 -10.49
N LEU A 510 -5.65 0.47 -10.76
CA LEU A 510 -6.02 1.71 -10.05
C LEU A 510 -6.46 1.45 -8.61
N ASP A 511 -6.93 0.25 -8.29
CA ASP A 511 -7.34 -0.19 -6.96
C ASP A 511 -6.18 -0.70 -6.10
N ARG A 512 -4.99 -0.91 -6.69
CA ARG A 512 -3.82 -1.40 -5.96
C ARG A 512 -3.49 -0.48 -4.79
N GLU A 513 -3.32 -1.07 -3.63
CA GLU A 513 -3.02 -0.35 -2.40
C GLU A 513 -1.66 0.36 -2.47
N ALA A 514 -1.63 1.63 -2.10
CA ALA A 514 -0.40 2.42 -2.11
C ALA A 514 0.68 1.85 -1.16
N ALA A 515 0.27 1.17 -0.09
CA ALA A 515 1.19 0.53 0.85
C ALA A 515 1.92 -0.70 0.27
N THR A 516 1.40 -1.29 -0.82
CA THR A 516 2.02 -2.46 -1.50
C THR A 516 2.96 -2.06 -2.63
N LEU A 517 3.07 -0.78 -2.92
CA LEU A 517 3.95 -0.26 -3.96
C LEU A 517 5.41 -0.31 -3.53
N SER A 518 6.30 -0.63 -4.45
CA SER A 518 7.73 -0.44 -4.25
C SER A 518 8.08 1.06 -4.13
N GLY A 519 9.23 1.37 -3.56
CA GLY A 519 9.71 2.75 -3.45
C GLY A 519 9.76 3.46 -4.80
N GLY A 520 10.27 2.79 -5.84
CA GLY A 520 10.34 3.31 -7.20
C GLY A 520 8.97 3.50 -7.86
N GLU A 521 8.01 2.56 -7.68
CA GLU A 521 6.63 2.73 -8.18
C GLU A 521 5.95 3.96 -7.54
N SER A 522 6.07 4.11 -6.22
CA SER A 522 5.51 5.25 -5.49
C SER A 522 6.11 6.59 -5.94
N GLN A 523 7.41 6.63 -6.17
CA GLN A 523 8.11 7.82 -6.66
C GLN A 523 7.66 8.21 -8.07
N ARG A 524 7.55 7.24 -8.99
CA ARG A 524 7.07 7.47 -10.36
C ARG A 524 5.62 7.92 -10.43
N ILE A 525 4.74 7.40 -9.55
CA ILE A 525 3.37 7.90 -9.41
C ILE A 525 3.37 9.39 -9.04
N ARG A 526 4.22 9.80 -8.09
CA ARG A 526 4.34 11.21 -7.72
C ARG A 526 4.89 12.05 -8.87
N LEU A 527 5.89 11.55 -9.58
CA LEU A 527 6.45 12.22 -10.75
C LEU A 527 5.36 12.45 -11.80
N ALA A 528 4.63 11.40 -12.19
CA ALA A 528 3.52 11.49 -13.15
C ALA A 528 2.44 12.49 -12.70
N THR A 529 2.11 12.53 -11.41
CA THR A 529 1.14 13.48 -10.84
C THR A 529 1.65 14.92 -10.94
N GLN A 530 2.94 15.16 -10.71
CA GLN A 530 3.54 16.50 -10.81
C GLN A 530 3.61 16.99 -12.26
N ILE A 531 3.96 16.14 -13.20
CA ILE A 531 3.94 16.46 -14.64
C ILE A 531 2.53 16.83 -15.07
N GLY A 532 1.54 16.02 -14.65
CA GLY A 532 0.13 16.30 -14.91
C GLY A 532 -0.39 17.64 -14.36
N SER A 533 0.30 18.22 -13.37
CA SER A 533 -0.04 19.56 -12.84
C SER A 533 0.31 20.71 -13.78
N GLY A 534 1.19 20.48 -14.77
CA GLY A 534 1.60 21.50 -15.75
C GLY A 534 2.33 22.71 -15.14
N LEU A 535 2.99 22.54 -13.99
CA LEU A 535 3.72 23.63 -13.33
C LEU A 535 4.96 24.01 -14.13
N VAL A 536 5.25 25.29 -14.22
CA VAL A 536 6.37 25.88 -14.99
C VAL A 536 7.21 26.76 -14.08
N GLY A 537 8.53 26.75 -14.30
CA GLY A 537 9.49 27.55 -13.51
C GLY A 537 9.72 27.05 -12.11
N VAL A 538 9.53 25.76 -11.87
CA VAL A 538 9.73 25.06 -10.59
C VAL A 538 11.10 24.37 -10.60
N LEU A 539 11.70 24.23 -9.40
CA LEU A 539 12.86 23.37 -9.16
C LEU A 539 12.37 22.01 -8.67
N TYR A 540 12.54 20.98 -9.46
CA TYR A 540 12.31 19.59 -9.04
C TYR A 540 13.60 18.98 -8.53
N VAL A 541 13.57 18.40 -7.32
CA VAL A 541 14.70 17.66 -6.74
C VAL A 541 14.28 16.20 -6.60
N LEU A 542 14.94 15.29 -7.34
CA LEU A 542 14.62 13.88 -7.41
C LEU A 542 15.74 13.04 -6.78
N ASP A 543 15.35 11.97 -6.07
CA ASP A 543 16.28 11.03 -5.44
C ASP A 543 16.22 9.69 -6.18
N GLU A 544 17.26 9.41 -6.96
CA GLU A 544 17.46 8.14 -7.68
C GLU A 544 16.18 7.63 -8.40
N PRO A 545 15.59 8.39 -9.35
CA PRO A 545 14.33 8.02 -9.98
C PRO A 545 14.41 6.78 -10.88
N SER A 546 15.60 6.34 -11.27
CA SER A 546 15.84 5.14 -12.08
C SER A 546 15.76 3.83 -11.29
N ILE A 547 15.67 3.88 -9.94
CA ILE A 547 15.70 2.70 -9.08
C ILE A 547 14.62 1.68 -9.44
N GLY A 548 15.03 0.40 -9.51
CA GLY A 548 14.13 -0.73 -9.80
C GLY A 548 13.55 -0.73 -11.20
N LEU A 549 14.13 0.06 -12.12
CA LEU A 549 13.77 0.10 -13.52
C LEU A 549 14.64 -0.83 -14.35
N HIS A 550 14.00 -1.57 -15.24
CA HIS A 550 14.70 -2.15 -16.36
C HIS A 550 15.18 -1.05 -17.32
N HIS A 551 16.33 -1.22 -17.98
CA HIS A 551 16.90 -0.21 -18.89
C HIS A 551 15.92 0.30 -19.93
N ARG A 552 15.04 -0.56 -20.48
CA ARG A 552 13.97 -0.17 -21.39
C ARG A 552 13.00 0.87 -20.77
N ASP A 553 12.66 0.70 -19.50
CA ASP A 553 11.72 1.59 -18.80
C ASP A 553 12.44 2.87 -18.34
N ASN A 554 13.76 2.81 -18.12
CA ASN A 554 14.59 3.97 -17.81
C ASN A 554 14.63 4.98 -18.97
N ASP A 555 14.73 4.52 -20.22
CA ASP A 555 14.66 5.38 -21.41
C ASP A 555 13.35 6.20 -21.45
N ARG A 556 12.21 5.60 -21.09
CA ARG A 556 10.92 6.28 -21.01
C ARG A 556 10.91 7.35 -19.92
N LEU A 557 11.44 7.02 -18.74
CA LEU A 557 11.58 7.96 -17.62
C LEU A 557 12.42 9.16 -18.02
N LEU A 558 13.56 8.95 -18.68
CA LEU A 558 14.47 10.03 -19.13
C LEU A 558 13.78 10.95 -20.13
N ASN A 559 13.04 10.41 -21.10
CA ASN A 559 12.24 11.22 -22.02
C ASN A 559 11.26 12.12 -21.25
N THR A 560 10.58 11.57 -20.24
CA THR A 560 9.64 12.29 -19.39
C THR A 560 10.31 13.42 -18.59
N LEU A 561 11.53 13.19 -18.08
CA LEU A 561 12.33 14.22 -17.37
C LEU A 561 12.76 15.33 -18.32
N GLU A 562 13.16 14.99 -19.56
CA GLU A 562 13.49 15.98 -20.59
C GLU A 562 12.28 16.83 -20.98
N GLU A 563 11.10 16.23 -21.15
CA GLU A 563 9.86 16.95 -21.40
C GLU A 563 9.53 17.93 -20.24
N LEU A 564 9.71 17.47 -18.99
CA LEU A 564 9.50 18.32 -17.82
C LEU A 564 10.48 19.50 -17.77
N ARG A 565 11.75 19.29 -18.16
CA ARG A 565 12.76 20.34 -18.36
C ARG A 565 12.33 21.32 -19.45
N ASP A 566 11.91 20.81 -20.60
CA ASP A 566 11.57 21.60 -21.78
C ASP A 566 10.32 22.49 -21.59
N LEU A 567 9.49 22.15 -20.58
CA LEU A 567 8.42 23.04 -20.10
C LEU A 567 8.97 24.30 -19.36
N GLY A 568 10.28 24.45 -19.18
CA GLY A 568 10.93 25.57 -18.48
C GLY A 568 11.12 25.34 -16.98
N ASN A 569 11.27 24.09 -16.55
CA ASN A 569 11.58 23.70 -15.18
C ASN A 569 13.07 23.42 -15.02
N THR A 570 13.57 23.54 -13.80
CA THR A 570 14.92 23.13 -13.42
C THR A 570 14.86 21.77 -12.72
N LEU A 571 15.64 20.80 -13.16
CA LEU A 571 15.70 19.47 -12.58
C LEU A 571 17.06 19.26 -11.92
N LEU A 572 17.05 18.88 -10.64
CA LEU A 572 18.24 18.49 -9.88
C LEU A 572 18.04 17.03 -9.45
N VAL A 573 18.77 16.12 -10.05
CA VAL A 573 18.59 14.67 -9.87
C VAL A 573 19.80 14.07 -9.20
N VAL A 574 19.64 13.44 -8.05
CA VAL A 574 20.67 12.59 -7.46
C VAL A 574 20.61 11.25 -8.16
N GLU A 575 21.69 10.86 -8.84
CA GLU A 575 21.69 9.64 -9.67
C GLU A 575 23.06 8.98 -9.77
N HIS A 576 23.01 7.66 -10.06
CA HIS A 576 24.17 6.82 -10.29
C HIS A 576 24.14 6.13 -11.66
N ASP A 577 22.98 6.09 -12.31
CA ASP A 577 22.78 5.48 -13.62
C ASP A 577 23.59 6.20 -14.71
N THR A 578 24.36 5.42 -15.47
CA THR A 578 25.25 5.96 -16.50
C THR A 578 24.53 6.58 -17.69
N GLU A 579 23.34 6.06 -18.05
CA GLU A 579 22.55 6.59 -19.16
C GLU A 579 21.93 7.95 -18.76
N THR A 580 21.43 8.07 -17.54
CA THR A 580 20.94 9.33 -16.98
C THR A 580 22.02 10.40 -16.97
N MET A 581 23.25 10.04 -16.54
CA MET A 581 24.39 10.95 -16.58
C MET A 581 24.75 11.40 -17.99
N ARG A 582 24.69 10.50 -18.98
CA ARG A 582 24.98 10.82 -20.38
C ARG A 582 23.96 11.75 -21.03
N ARG A 583 22.71 11.73 -20.58
CA ARG A 583 21.61 12.56 -21.09
C ARG A 583 21.46 13.88 -20.31
N ALA A 584 22.19 14.04 -19.19
CA ALA A 584 22.19 15.28 -18.41
C ALA A 584 22.82 16.46 -19.17
N ASP A 585 22.26 17.66 -19.03
CA ASP A 585 22.84 18.89 -19.54
C ASP A 585 24.07 19.32 -18.72
N ASN A 586 24.02 19.03 -17.39
CA ASN A 586 25.11 19.35 -16.46
C ASN A 586 25.25 18.22 -15.42
N ILE A 587 26.47 17.96 -14.97
CA ILE A 587 26.79 16.97 -13.94
C ILE A 587 27.61 17.66 -12.83
N ILE A 588 27.23 17.42 -11.58
CA ILE A 588 27.98 17.80 -10.40
C ILE A 588 28.50 16.50 -9.76
N ASP A 589 29.79 16.24 -9.93
CA ASP A 589 30.43 15.07 -9.31
C ASP A 589 30.95 15.40 -7.91
N MET A 590 30.42 14.72 -6.90
CA MET A 590 30.72 14.91 -5.48
C MET A 590 31.76 13.89 -5.02
N GLY A 591 32.83 14.37 -4.42
CA GLY A 591 33.92 13.51 -3.99
C GLY A 591 34.95 14.21 -3.09
N PRO A 592 36.24 13.77 -3.22
CA PRO A 592 36.76 12.64 -4.01
C PRO A 592 36.55 11.26 -3.39
N GLY A 593 35.92 11.15 -2.21
CA GLY A 593 35.68 9.88 -1.51
C GLY A 593 34.46 9.95 -0.60
N PRO A 594 34.14 8.86 0.13
CA PRO A 594 33.03 8.84 1.07
C PRO A 594 33.32 9.57 2.38
N GLY A 595 32.24 9.98 3.09
CA GLY A 595 32.31 10.55 4.45
C GLY A 595 33.22 11.78 4.54
N ARG A 596 34.17 11.76 5.43
CA ARG A 596 35.12 12.89 5.63
C ARG A 596 36.03 13.16 4.44
N ARG A 597 36.26 12.17 3.58
CA ARG A 597 37.03 12.35 2.34
C ARG A 597 36.19 12.94 1.20
N GLY A 598 34.86 12.95 1.35
CA GLY A 598 33.93 13.60 0.46
C GLY A 598 33.63 15.03 0.80
N GLY A 599 32.50 15.53 0.35
CA GLY A 599 31.98 16.86 0.66
C GLY A 599 32.58 17.98 -0.17
N GLU A 600 33.24 17.69 -1.28
CA GLU A 600 33.80 18.65 -2.23
C GLU A 600 33.18 18.41 -3.62
N VAL A 601 33.07 19.44 -4.45
CA VAL A 601 32.74 19.31 -5.87
C VAL A 601 34.03 19.00 -6.62
N VAL A 602 34.11 17.82 -7.24
CA VAL A 602 35.26 17.39 -8.03
C VAL A 602 35.25 18.07 -9.39
N VAL A 603 34.07 18.02 -10.04
CA VAL A 603 33.82 18.66 -11.32
C VAL A 603 32.35 19.08 -11.42
N ASN A 604 32.10 20.20 -12.12
CA ASN A 604 30.79 20.73 -12.42
C ASN A 604 30.76 21.17 -13.88
N GLY A 605 30.08 20.44 -14.76
CA GLY A 605 30.06 20.70 -16.19
C GLY A 605 29.35 19.60 -16.99
N PRO A 606 29.35 19.68 -18.32
CA PRO A 606 28.80 18.65 -19.18
C PRO A 606 29.59 17.34 -19.07
N VAL A 607 28.99 16.25 -19.56
CA VAL A 607 29.56 14.89 -19.43
C VAL A 607 30.99 14.77 -19.95
N GLU A 608 31.34 15.51 -21.00
CA GLU A 608 32.69 15.51 -21.59
C GLU A 608 33.74 16.07 -20.62
N GLU A 609 33.39 17.08 -19.82
CA GLU A 609 34.28 17.63 -18.81
C GLU A 609 34.47 16.66 -17.64
N VAL A 610 33.42 15.96 -17.24
CA VAL A 610 33.48 14.91 -16.20
C VAL A 610 34.37 13.75 -16.67
N MET A 611 34.20 13.28 -17.91
CA MET A 611 35.03 12.23 -18.51
C MET A 611 36.52 12.62 -18.67
N ALA A 612 36.82 13.91 -18.75
CA ALA A 612 38.18 14.45 -18.88
C ALA A 612 38.83 14.78 -17.55
N ALA A 613 38.13 14.71 -16.44
CA ALA A 613 38.62 15.11 -15.12
C ALA A 613 39.48 13.98 -14.48
N ASP A 614 40.77 14.21 -14.30
CA ASP A 614 41.72 13.22 -13.77
C ASP A 614 41.39 12.71 -12.35
N ASP A 615 40.69 13.50 -11.55
CA ASP A 615 40.35 13.19 -10.15
C ASP A 615 38.91 12.64 -10.00
N SER A 616 38.16 12.46 -11.08
CA SER A 616 36.77 11.97 -11.07
C SER A 616 36.69 10.45 -11.27
N VAL A 617 36.37 9.73 -10.21
CA VAL A 617 36.09 8.26 -10.30
C VAL A 617 34.86 8.00 -11.22
N THR A 618 33.86 8.86 -11.15
CA THR A 618 32.69 8.83 -12.05
C THR A 618 33.12 8.97 -13.51
N GLY A 619 34.05 9.93 -13.77
CA GLY A 619 34.62 10.17 -15.10
C GLY A 619 35.40 8.97 -15.63
N GLU A 620 36.16 8.24 -14.81
CA GLU A 620 36.85 6.99 -15.19
C GLU A 620 35.86 5.91 -15.67
N TYR A 621 34.70 5.77 -15.01
CA TYR A 621 33.66 4.82 -15.42
C TYR A 621 32.93 5.28 -16.69
N LEU A 622 32.54 6.55 -16.79
CA LEU A 622 31.88 7.12 -17.96
C LEU A 622 32.75 7.06 -19.23
N SER A 623 34.06 7.28 -19.09
CA SER A 623 35.04 7.18 -20.21
C SER A 623 35.37 5.75 -20.60
N GLY A 624 35.09 4.77 -19.72
CA GLY A 624 35.47 3.36 -19.91
C GLY A 624 36.94 3.06 -19.54
N GLU A 625 37.67 4.02 -18.93
CA GLU A 625 39.02 3.77 -18.40
C GLU A 625 38.96 2.77 -17.25
N ARG A 626 37.84 2.78 -16.50
CA ARG A 626 37.52 1.84 -15.44
C ARG A 626 36.23 1.13 -15.77
N ALA A 627 36.18 -0.19 -15.58
CA ALA A 627 35.00 -1.00 -15.82
C ALA A 627 34.98 -2.21 -14.84
N ILE A 628 33.79 -2.68 -14.51
CA ILE A 628 33.63 -3.96 -13.79
C ILE A 628 33.89 -5.10 -14.76
N PRO A 629 34.86 -6.00 -14.50
CA PRO A 629 35.21 -7.03 -15.43
C PRO A 629 34.13 -8.12 -15.55
N VAL A 630 34.06 -8.78 -16.66
CA VAL A 630 33.26 -10.01 -16.87
C VAL A 630 34.08 -11.20 -16.40
N PRO A 631 33.49 -12.16 -15.64
CA PRO A 631 34.19 -13.39 -15.26
C PRO A 631 34.66 -14.20 -16.45
N GLU A 632 35.89 -14.75 -16.39
CA GLU A 632 36.45 -15.59 -17.48
C GLU A 632 35.75 -16.95 -17.58
N GLU A 633 35.29 -17.49 -16.45
CA GLU A 633 34.61 -18.79 -16.37
C GLU A 633 33.36 -18.67 -15.50
N ARG A 634 32.25 -19.35 -15.88
CA ARG A 634 31.02 -19.44 -15.14
C ARG A 634 30.98 -20.73 -14.30
N ARG A 635 30.43 -20.70 -13.09
CA ARG A 635 30.27 -21.88 -12.24
C ARG A 635 29.18 -22.78 -12.85
N PRO A 636 29.43 -24.12 -12.99
CA PRO A 636 28.46 -25.02 -13.61
C PRO A 636 27.27 -25.40 -12.69
N GLY A 637 27.32 -25.07 -11.40
CA GLY A 637 26.37 -25.53 -10.40
C GLY A 637 26.59 -26.95 -9.90
N ASP A 638 26.12 -27.28 -8.70
CA ASP A 638 26.18 -28.59 -8.07
C ASP A 638 24.78 -29.00 -7.54
N GLY A 639 23.89 -29.36 -8.44
CA GLY A 639 22.50 -29.70 -8.12
C GLY A 639 21.54 -28.60 -8.58
N THR A 640 20.25 -28.80 -8.32
CA THR A 640 19.18 -27.90 -8.76
C THR A 640 18.06 -27.85 -7.72
N LEU A 641 17.57 -26.64 -7.43
CA LEU A 641 16.33 -26.38 -6.75
C LEU A 641 15.28 -26.03 -7.80
N THR A 642 14.13 -26.71 -7.80
CA THR A 642 13.12 -26.54 -8.85
C THR A 642 11.79 -26.12 -8.24
N VAL A 643 11.21 -25.04 -8.71
CA VAL A 643 9.84 -24.60 -8.45
C VAL A 643 8.97 -25.13 -9.58
N ARG A 644 7.88 -25.83 -9.26
CA ARG A 644 6.91 -26.38 -10.20
C ARG A 644 5.56 -25.67 -10.09
N GLY A 645 5.00 -25.30 -11.25
CA GLY A 645 3.64 -24.80 -11.36
C GLY A 645 3.39 -23.50 -10.60
N ALA A 646 4.31 -22.54 -10.61
CA ALA A 646 4.11 -21.26 -9.95
C ALA A 646 3.04 -20.42 -10.65
N ARG A 647 1.95 -20.07 -9.91
CA ARG A 647 0.75 -19.40 -10.47
C ARG A 647 0.31 -18.17 -9.66
N GLN A 648 1.09 -17.76 -8.67
CA GLN A 648 0.74 -16.63 -7.83
C GLN A 648 0.75 -15.33 -8.65
N HIS A 649 -0.26 -14.49 -8.46
CA HIS A 649 -0.45 -13.21 -9.16
C HIS A 649 -0.43 -13.38 -10.69
N ASN A 650 0.54 -12.77 -11.37
CA ASN A 650 0.67 -12.84 -12.82
C ASN A 650 1.55 -14.00 -13.33
N LEU A 651 2.08 -14.87 -12.47
CA LEU A 651 2.90 -16.00 -12.90
C LEU A 651 2.06 -17.02 -13.68
N ALA A 652 2.54 -17.37 -14.89
CA ALA A 652 1.80 -18.17 -15.86
C ALA A 652 2.16 -19.66 -15.78
N ASP A 653 1.93 -20.32 -14.65
CA ASP A 653 2.17 -21.75 -14.42
C ASP A 653 3.64 -22.14 -14.71
N LEU A 654 4.58 -21.44 -14.05
CA LEU A 654 6.00 -21.56 -14.33
C LEU A 654 6.67 -22.75 -13.67
N ASP A 655 7.48 -23.46 -14.45
CA ASP A 655 8.51 -24.38 -13.98
C ASP A 655 9.88 -23.71 -14.09
N ILE A 656 10.56 -23.50 -12.96
CA ILE A 656 11.85 -22.78 -12.91
C ILE A 656 12.89 -23.57 -12.13
N GLU A 657 14.10 -23.64 -12.69
CA GLU A 657 15.26 -24.32 -12.12
C GLU A 657 16.30 -23.30 -11.67
N PHE A 658 16.72 -23.40 -10.40
CA PHE A 658 17.79 -22.63 -9.81
C PHE A 658 19.01 -23.52 -9.60
N PRO A 659 20.12 -23.32 -10.35
CA PRO A 659 21.34 -24.09 -10.12
C PRO A 659 21.93 -23.78 -8.75
N LEU A 660 22.24 -24.82 -7.95
CA LEU A 660 22.84 -24.65 -6.64
C LEU A 660 24.36 -24.43 -6.72
N GLY A 661 24.93 -23.71 -5.75
CA GLY A 661 26.34 -23.36 -5.74
C GLY A 661 26.72 -22.33 -6.82
N THR A 662 25.74 -21.57 -7.31
CA THR A 662 25.92 -20.53 -8.34
C THR A 662 25.43 -19.18 -7.87
N PHE A 663 25.85 -18.15 -8.59
CA PHE A 663 25.29 -16.82 -8.53
C PHE A 663 24.27 -16.65 -9.67
N THR A 664 22.98 -16.64 -9.32
CA THR A 664 21.85 -16.54 -10.27
C THR A 664 21.21 -15.17 -10.19
N ALA A 665 21.00 -14.51 -11.33
CA ALA A 665 20.24 -13.26 -11.43
C ALA A 665 18.82 -13.53 -11.98
N ILE A 666 17.80 -13.00 -11.33
CA ILE A 666 16.43 -12.93 -11.85
C ILE A 666 16.25 -11.54 -12.45
N THR A 667 16.04 -11.47 -13.76
CA THR A 667 15.91 -10.23 -14.53
C THR A 667 14.55 -10.12 -15.20
N GLY A 668 14.31 -9.02 -15.89
CA GLY A 668 13.07 -8.76 -16.64
C GLY A 668 12.47 -7.40 -16.35
N VAL A 669 11.52 -6.98 -17.17
CA VAL A 669 10.86 -5.66 -17.07
C VAL A 669 10.11 -5.49 -15.74
N SER A 670 9.80 -4.24 -15.40
CA SER A 670 9.01 -3.94 -14.20
C SER A 670 7.63 -4.61 -14.27
N GLY A 671 7.18 -5.23 -13.16
CA GLY A 671 5.91 -5.96 -13.11
C GLY A 671 5.91 -7.35 -13.77
N SER A 672 7.06 -7.89 -14.23
CA SER A 672 7.12 -9.22 -14.88
C SER A 672 6.96 -10.42 -13.92
N GLY A 673 6.87 -10.19 -12.59
CA GLY A 673 6.64 -11.25 -11.60
C GLY A 673 7.87 -11.69 -10.81
N LYS A 674 9.02 -11.01 -10.94
CA LYS A 674 10.29 -11.34 -10.24
C LYS A 674 10.13 -11.47 -8.73
N SER A 675 9.58 -10.45 -8.09
CA SER A 675 9.39 -10.43 -6.62
C SER A 675 8.37 -11.47 -6.18
N THR A 676 7.30 -11.70 -6.94
CA THR A 676 6.32 -12.78 -6.70
C THR A 676 7.00 -14.15 -6.72
N LEU A 677 7.86 -14.41 -7.71
CA LEU A 677 8.60 -15.68 -7.80
C LEU A 677 9.54 -15.87 -6.61
N MET A 678 10.35 -14.85 -6.29
CA MET A 678 11.38 -14.98 -5.25
C MET A 678 10.81 -14.90 -3.83
N HIS A 679 9.97 -13.90 -3.54
CA HIS A 679 9.45 -13.68 -2.18
C HIS A 679 8.26 -14.58 -1.87
N ASP A 680 7.23 -14.56 -2.73
CA ASP A 680 5.97 -15.22 -2.40
C ASP A 680 6.04 -16.72 -2.62
N VAL A 681 6.62 -17.18 -3.73
CA VAL A 681 6.67 -18.59 -4.05
C VAL A 681 7.89 -19.25 -3.43
N LEU A 682 9.11 -18.82 -3.79
CA LEU A 682 10.34 -19.51 -3.41
C LEU A 682 10.64 -19.35 -1.91
N TYR A 683 10.79 -18.12 -1.42
CA TYR A 683 11.17 -17.85 -0.03
C TYR A 683 10.15 -18.40 0.96
N LYS A 684 8.87 -17.99 0.80
CA LYS A 684 7.80 -18.43 1.72
C LYS A 684 7.60 -19.94 1.66
N GLY A 685 7.69 -20.56 0.48
CA GLY A 685 7.60 -22.00 0.31
C GLY A 685 8.72 -22.77 1.02
N LEU A 686 9.97 -22.28 0.91
CA LEU A 686 11.11 -22.88 1.62
C LEU A 686 11.00 -22.69 3.13
N VAL A 687 10.69 -21.47 3.60
CA VAL A 687 10.56 -21.18 5.05
C VAL A 687 9.45 -22.03 5.68
N ARG A 688 8.32 -22.20 5.01
CA ARG A 688 7.23 -23.07 5.50
C ARG A 688 7.69 -24.52 5.68
N ARG A 689 8.45 -25.07 4.71
CA ARG A 689 8.90 -26.47 4.75
C ARG A 689 10.08 -26.71 5.68
N MET A 690 11.05 -25.78 5.74
CA MET A 690 12.29 -25.95 6.51
C MET A 690 12.14 -25.57 7.98
N ASN A 691 11.35 -24.51 8.29
CA ASN A 691 11.25 -23.94 9.64
C ASN A 691 9.90 -24.25 10.32
N ASP A 692 9.00 -24.99 9.68
CA ASP A 692 7.65 -25.31 10.19
C ASP A 692 6.90 -24.04 10.64
N THR A 693 7.00 -22.97 9.82
CA THR A 693 6.39 -21.66 10.07
C THR A 693 5.09 -21.50 9.29
N ASP A 694 4.14 -20.76 9.87
CA ASP A 694 2.80 -20.54 9.30
C ASP A 694 2.75 -19.45 8.20
N VAL A 695 3.79 -19.36 7.39
CA VAL A 695 3.81 -18.45 6.26
C VAL A 695 3.08 -19.07 5.08
N ASN A 696 2.08 -18.41 4.54
CA ASN A 696 1.39 -18.87 3.34
C ASN A 696 2.23 -18.58 2.10
N PRO A 697 2.77 -19.61 1.41
CA PRO A 697 3.46 -19.42 0.15
C PRO A 697 2.46 -19.07 -0.96
N GLY A 698 2.95 -18.41 -2.00
CA GLY A 698 2.18 -18.21 -3.23
C GLY A 698 1.80 -19.53 -3.89
N GLU A 699 0.79 -19.49 -4.73
CA GLU A 699 0.28 -20.68 -5.42
C GLU A 699 1.34 -21.38 -6.27
N HIS A 700 1.63 -22.64 -5.99
CA HIS A 700 2.56 -23.49 -6.72
C HIS A 700 2.27 -24.98 -6.45
N ASP A 701 2.75 -25.87 -7.32
CA ASP A 701 2.54 -27.30 -7.15
C ASP A 701 3.54 -27.92 -6.17
N ALA A 702 4.84 -27.65 -6.36
CA ALA A 702 5.90 -28.20 -5.52
C ALA A 702 7.19 -27.39 -5.61
N ILE A 703 8.04 -27.55 -4.57
CA ILE A 703 9.45 -27.16 -4.60
C ILE A 703 10.28 -28.42 -4.38
N GLU A 704 11.13 -28.77 -5.35
CA GLU A 704 11.96 -29.96 -5.37
C GLU A 704 13.44 -29.60 -5.13
N GLY A 705 14.22 -30.49 -4.52
CA GLY A 705 15.66 -30.28 -4.27
C GLY A 705 15.98 -29.56 -2.96
N ILE A 706 15.01 -29.38 -2.06
CA ILE A 706 15.16 -28.70 -0.76
C ILE A 706 16.20 -29.38 0.14
N ASP A 707 16.35 -30.69 0.04
CA ASP A 707 17.28 -31.46 0.88
C ASP A 707 18.77 -31.05 0.69
N ASN A 708 19.07 -30.28 -0.36
CA ASN A 708 20.40 -29.75 -0.65
C ASN A 708 20.66 -28.38 -0.02
N ILE A 709 19.71 -27.83 0.75
CA ILE A 709 19.79 -26.52 1.37
C ILE A 709 19.62 -26.67 2.88
N GLU A 710 20.60 -26.22 3.66
CA GLU A 710 20.52 -26.23 5.13
C GLU A 710 19.76 -25.00 5.66
N THR A 711 19.93 -23.84 5.02
CA THR A 711 19.34 -22.57 5.47
C THR A 711 18.97 -21.68 4.30
N VAL A 712 17.83 -20.96 4.41
CA VAL A 712 17.45 -19.88 3.49
C VAL A 712 17.51 -18.53 4.19
N ARG A 713 18.07 -17.53 3.52
CA ARG A 713 18.22 -16.15 4.02
C ARG A 713 17.70 -15.17 3.00
N LEU A 714 16.73 -14.36 3.42
CA LEU A 714 16.25 -13.23 2.63
C LEU A 714 16.91 -11.93 3.12
N ILE A 715 17.52 -11.20 2.21
CA ILE A 715 18.19 -9.92 2.45
C ILE A 715 17.49 -8.88 1.60
N ASP A 716 16.49 -8.25 2.18
CA ASP A 716 15.66 -7.23 1.58
C ASP A 716 16.00 -5.82 2.08
N GLN A 717 15.37 -4.81 1.51
CA GLN A 717 15.56 -3.39 1.84
C GLN A 717 14.83 -2.97 3.13
N SER A 718 14.15 -3.88 3.84
CA SER A 718 13.44 -3.55 5.07
C SER A 718 14.40 -3.05 6.16
N PRO A 719 13.95 -2.11 7.01
CA PRO A 719 14.81 -1.54 8.07
C PRO A 719 15.38 -2.61 9.00
N ILE A 720 16.63 -2.43 9.46
CA ILE A 720 17.30 -3.31 10.45
C ILE A 720 16.68 -3.22 11.86
N GLY A 721 15.67 -2.40 12.04
CA GLY A 721 14.89 -2.24 13.27
C GLY A 721 13.90 -1.09 13.16
N ARG A 722 12.85 -1.13 13.97
CA ARG A 722 11.75 -0.17 13.93
C ARG A 722 11.92 1.02 14.89
N THR A 723 13.03 1.09 15.62
CA THR A 723 13.24 2.12 16.63
C THR A 723 14.61 2.77 16.47
N PRO A 724 14.81 4.05 16.89
CA PRO A 724 16.10 4.73 16.87
C PRO A 724 17.20 4.03 17.72
N ARG A 725 16.84 3.03 18.53
CA ARG A 725 17.79 2.22 19.30
C ARG A 725 18.50 1.15 18.48
N SER A 726 17.91 0.75 17.36
CA SER A 726 18.58 -0.14 16.41
C SER A 726 19.59 0.68 15.59
N ASN A 727 20.79 0.18 15.43
CA ASN A 727 21.85 0.81 14.66
C ASN A 727 22.83 -0.24 14.11
N PRO A 728 23.71 0.10 13.17
CA PRO A 728 24.66 -0.84 12.57
C PRO A 728 25.52 -1.58 13.62
N ALA A 729 25.98 -0.88 14.66
CA ALA A 729 26.81 -1.50 15.70
C ALA A 729 26.05 -2.55 16.52
N THR A 730 24.76 -2.35 16.80
CA THR A 730 23.96 -3.33 17.55
C THR A 730 23.54 -4.50 16.67
N TYR A 731 23.19 -4.25 15.42
CA TYR A 731 22.74 -5.26 14.49
C TYR A 731 23.85 -6.27 14.15
N THR A 732 25.08 -5.78 13.86
CA THR A 732 26.23 -6.62 13.55
C THR A 732 26.93 -7.19 14.80
N ASN A 733 26.35 -6.99 15.97
CA ASN A 733 26.90 -7.43 17.25
C ASN A 733 28.33 -6.88 17.59
N VAL A 734 28.83 -5.89 16.84
CA VAL A 734 30.12 -5.25 17.17
C VAL A 734 30.05 -4.47 18.49
N PHE A 735 28.88 -3.89 18.79
CA PHE A 735 28.66 -3.12 20.01
C PHE A 735 28.78 -3.96 21.28
N ASP A 736 28.48 -5.24 21.22
CA ASP A 736 28.62 -6.15 22.33
C ASP A 736 30.09 -6.29 22.80
N HIS A 737 31.01 -6.37 21.85
CA HIS A 737 32.45 -6.41 22.12
C HIS A 737 32.97 -5.04 22.59
N ILE A 738 32.45 -3.94 22.05
CA ILE A 738 32.79 -2.59 22.49
C ILE A 738 32.37 -2.39 23.94
N ARG A 739 31.17 -2.78 24.34
CA ARG A 739 30.69 -2.69 25.73
C ARG A 739 31.50 -3.55 26.69
N GLU A 740 31.95 -4.73 26.28
CA GLU A 740 32.89 -5.55 27.07
C GLU A 740 34.20 -4.84 27.31
N LEU A 741 34.77 -4.23 26.28
CA LEU A 741 36.03 -3.47 26.38
C LEU A 741 35.88 -2.29 27.34
N PHE A 742 34.79 -1.52 27.29
CA PHE A 742 34.55 -0.43 28.21
C PHE A 742 34.37 -0.90 29.67
N ALA A 743 33.74 -2.08 29.89
CA ALA A 743 33.65 -2.69 31.23
C ALA A 743 35.01 -3.13 31.79
N GLU A 744 35.96 -3.45 30.91
CA GLU A 744 37.34 -3.83 31.33
C GLU A 744 38.24 -2.65 31.66
N THR A 745 37.85 -1.42 31.40
CA THR A 745 38.64 -0.23 31.74
C THR A 745 38.89 -0.10 33.25
N SER A 746 39.97 0.58 33.62
CA SER A 746 40.36 0.72 35.05
C SER A 746 39.29 1.42 35.89
N LEU A 747 38.63 2.45 35.32
CA LEU A 747 37.58 3.20 36.00
C LEU A 747 36.30 2.38 36.17
N SER A 748 35.91 1.61 35.13
CA SER A 748 34.78 0.69 35.22
C SER A 748 34.96 -0.37 36.33
N LYS A 749 36.15 -0.98 36.38
CA LYS A 749 36.47 -1.97 37.41
C LYS A 749 36.46 -1.36 38.81
N GLN A 750 36.95 -0.11 38.99
CA GLN A 750 36.90 0.62 40.29
C GLN A 750 35.44 0.94 40.70
N ARG A 751 34.55 1.25 39.79
CA ARG A 751 33.16 1.60 40.06
C ARG A 751 32.23 0.35 40.05
N GLY A 752 32.75 -0.84 39.71
CA GLY A 752 31.96 -2.08 39.60
C GLY A 752 30.99 -2.05 38.41
N TYR A 753 31.36 -1.35 37.36
CA TYR A 753 30.53 -1.29 36.15
C TYR A 753 30.73 -2.53 35.28
N GLU A 754 29.64 -3.20 34.99
CA GLU A 754 29.57 -4.36 34.12
C GLU A 754 29.16 -3.97 32.69
N LYS A 755 29.20 -4.89 31.74
CA LYS A 755 28.79 -4.71 30.34
C LYS A 755 27.40 -4.04 30.19
N GLY A 756 26.44 -4.35 31.08
CA GLY A 756 25.09 -3.79 31.09
C GLY A 756 25.06 -2.26 31.31
N ARG A 757 26.05 -1.68 32.02
CA ARG A 757 26.16 -0.24 32.24
C ARG A 757 26.32 0.55 30.94
N PHE A 758 26.98 -0.05 29.96
CA PHE A 758 27.30 0.54 28.66
C PHE A 758 26.23 0.23 27.59
N SER A 759 25.05 -0.24 28.02
CA SER A 759 23.91 -0.46 27.12
C SER A 759 22.92 0.70 27.24
N PHE A 760 22.62 1.37 26.14
CA PHE A 760 21.55 2.38 26.08
C PHE A 760 20.13 1.78 26.14
N ASN A 761 19.99 0.44 26.07
CA ASN A 761 18.69 -0.26 26.19
C ASN A 761 18.36 -0.64 27.64
N VAL A 762 19.36 -0.62 28.56
CA VAL A 762 19.19 -1.09 29.94
C VAL A 762 19.28 0.08 30.92
N LYS A 763 18.39 0.10 31.91
CA LYS A 763 18.42 1.10 32.99
C LYS A 763 19.73 1.05 33.76
N GLY A 764 20.18 2.22 34.23
CA GLY A 764 21.37 2.39 35.05
C GLY A 764 22.51 3.11 34.34
N GLY A 765 22.72 2.93 33.02
CA GLY A 765 23.75 3.64 32.27
C GLY A 765 23.20 4.58 31.20
N ARG A 766 21.97 4.38 30.75
CA ARG A 766 21.32 5.20 29.76
C ARG A 766 20.81 6.52 30.32
N CYS A 767 20.61 7.50 29.48
CA CYS A 767 19.80 8.68 29.80
C CYS A 767 18.32 8.25 30.02
N GLU A 768 17.74 8.61 31.14
CA GLU A 768 16.33 8.25 31.42
C GLU A 768 15.36 9.25 30.77
N GLY A 769 15.79 10.48 30.43
CA GLY A 769 14.96 11.46 29.74
C GLY A 769 14.52 11.00 28.34
N CYS A 770 15.45 10.46 27.54
CA CYS A 770 15.12 9.87 26.24
C CYS A 770 15.02 8.34 26.27
N GLY A 771 15.17 7.70 27.43
CA GLY A 771 15.19 6.23 27.53
C GLY A 771 16.30 5.55 26.74
N GLY A 772 17.39 6.28 26.40
CA GLY A 772 18.53 5.81 25.60
C GLY A 772 18.35 5.93 24.09
N GLN A 773 17.35 6.63 23.60
CA GLN A 773 17.16 6.87 22.18
C GLN A 773 18.10 7.95 21.62
N GLY A 774 18.48 8.93 22.46
CA GLY A 774 19.23 10.11 22.05
C GLY A 774 18.35 11.25 21.57
N THR A 775 17.18 10.92 21.04
CA THR A 775 16.14 11.84 20.55
C THR A 775 14.86 11.71 21.35
N VAL A 776 14.01 12.73 21.29
CA VAL A 776 12.64 12.74 21.80
C VAL A 776 11.72 13.02 20.62
N THR A 777 10.73 12.17 20.42
CA THR A 777 9.72 12.36 19.38
C THR A 777 8.65 13.32 19.88
N ILE A 778 8.37 14.36 19.13
CA ILE A 778 7.29 15.31 19.37
C ILE A 778 6.16 14.97 18.41
N ASP A 779 5.03 14.52 18.95
CA ASP A 779 3.81 14.26 18.19
C ASP A 779 3.23 15.59 17.69
N MET A 780 3.12 15.74 16.38
CA MET A 780 2.62 16.93 15.70
C MET A 780 1.14 16.81 15.27
N ASN A 781 0.42 15.80 15.76
CA ASN A 781 -1.02 15.51 15.52
C ASN A 781 -1.42 15.36 14.04
N PHE A 782 -1.20 16.39 13.20
CA PHE A 782 -1.62 16.41 11.79
C PHE A 782 -0.42 16.42 10.81
N LEU A 783 0.79 16.52 11.33
CA LEU A 783 2.04 16.48 10.57
C LEU A 783 2.82 15.24 11.00
N SER A 784 3.86 14.91 10.23
CA SER A 784 4.79 13.87 10.64
C SER A 784 5.47 14.25 11.95
N ASP A 785 5.62 13.28 12.84
CA ASP A 785 6.32 13.44 14.09
C ASP A 785 7.75 13.99 13.87
N VAL A 786 8.19 14.87 14.76
CA VAL A 786 9.53 15.47 14.70
C VAL A 786 10.41 14.87 15.79
N GLU A 787 11.57 14.34 15.42
CA GLU A 787 12.60 13.88 16.34
C GLU A 787 13.57 15.01 16.64
N VAL A 788 13.69 15.38 17.90
CA VAL A 788 14.67 16.39 18.37
C VAL A 788 15.69 15.77 19.31
N PRO A 789 16.95 16.23 19.32
CA PRO A 789 17.95 15.77 20.29
C PRO A 789 17.44 15.95 21.73
N CYS A 790 17.67 14.96 22.57
CA CYS A 790 17.28 15.01 23.97
C CYS A 790 18.05 16.11 24.70
N GLU A 791 17.35 17.06 25.32
CA GLU A 791 17.95 18.19 26.06
C GLU A 791 18.83 17.73 27.25
N GLU A 792 18.47 16.58 27.89
CA GLU A 792 19.19 16.07 29.07
C GLU A 792 20.57 15.50 28.71
N CYS A 793 20.68 14.75 27.61
CA CYS A 793 21.94 14.11 27.22
C CYS A 793 22.59 14.73 25.97
N GLY A 794 21.98 15.72 25.33
CA GLY A 794 22.46 16.32 24.10
C GLY A 794 22.67 15.34 22.95
N GLY A 795 21.84 14.25 22.87
CA GLY A 795 22.01 13.20 21.88
C GLY A 795 22.92 12.03 22.29
N ALA A 796 23.68 12.14 23.38
CA ALA A 796 24.68 11.15 23.77
C ALA A 796 24.12 9.79 24.24
N ARG A 797 22.81 9.63 24.45
CA ARG A 797 22.10 8.39 24.86
C ARG A 797 22.40 7.89 26.27
N TYR A 798 23.44 8.37 26.95
CA TYR A 798 23.90 7.93 28.27
C TYR A 798 23.84 9.02 29.32
N ASN A 799 23.90 8.63 30.60
CA ASN A 799 24.07 9.56 31.68
C ASN A 799 25.53 9.91 31.88
N ASP A 800 25.78 11.02 32.60
CA ASP A 800 27.13 11.59 32.80
C ASP A 800 28.11 10.61 33.46
N GLU A 801 27.67 9.81 34.46
CA GLU A 801 28.54 8.86 35.14
C GLU A 801 29.03 7.74 34.23
N THR A 802 28.26 7.38 33.18
CA THR A 802 28.68 6.40 32.16
C THR A 802 29.67 7.05 31.20
N LEU A 803 29.44 8.33 30.83
CA LEU A 803 30.31 9.11 29.95
C LEU A 803 31.66 9.49 30.61
N ASP A 804 31.79 9.45 31.94
CA ASP A 804 33.09 9.58 32.62
C ASP A 804 34.08 8.48 32.21
N VAL A 805 33.58 7.33 31.75
CA VAL A 805 34.46 6.20 31.38
C VAL A 805 34.93 6.38 29.95
N THR A 806 36.26 6.45 29.79
CA THR A 806 36.90 6.61 28.49
C THR A 806 37.84 5.44 28.15
N TYR A 807 37.93 5.12 26.87
CA TYR A 807 38.93 4.22 26.29
C TYR A 807 39.72 4.99 25.22
N LYS A 808 41.02 5.02 25.28
CA LYS A 808 41.90 5.86 24.42
C LYS A 808 41.44 7.33 24.34
N GLY A 809 40.76 7.85 25.38
CA GLY A 809 40.29 9.23 25.44
C GLY A 809 38.87 9.46 24.86
N ALA A 810 38.25 8.45 24.27
CA ALA A 810 36.89 8.53 23.76
C ALA A 810 35.88 7.88 24.73
N THR A 811 34.70 8.48 24.90
CA THR A 811 33.56 7.90 25.61
C THR A 811 32.86 6.87 24.73
N ILE A 812 31.93 6.10 25.30
CA ILE A 812 31.15 5.16 24.51
C ILE A 812 30.20 5.88 23.53
N ALA A 813 29.74 7.09 23.84
CA ALA A 813 28.98 7.94 22.93
C ALA A 813 29.83 8.41 21.75
N ASP A 814 31.08 8.85 22.01
CA ASP A 814 32.00 9.24 20.93
C ASP A 814 32.29 8.08 19.97
N VAL A 815 32.34 6.84 20.49
CA VAL A 815 32.53 5.65 19.65
C VAL A 815 31.30 5.39 18.73
N LEU A 816 30.09 5.66 19.22
CA LEU A 816 28.90 5.53 18.39
C LEU A 816 28.83 6.58 17.27
N GLU A 817 29.48 7.75 17.49
CA GLU A 817 29.60 8.82 16.49
C GLU A 817 30.74 8.58 15.48
N MET A 818 31.64 7.63 15.75
CA MET A 818 32.66 7.25 14.78
C MET A 818 32.07 6.59 13.56
N THR A 819 32.65 6.89 12.40
CA THR A 819 32.41 6.09 11.19
C THR A 819 32.98 4.68 11.34
N VAL A 820 32.54 3.75 10.52
CA VAL A 820 33.09 2.38 10.48
C VAL A 820 34.61 2.43 10.22
N GLU A 821 35.08 3.30 9.31
CA GLU A 821 36.50 3.47 9.02
C GLU A 821 37.27 3.98 10.24
N GLU A 822 36.80 5.03 10.90
CA GLU A 822 37.43 5.60 12.11
C GLU A 822 37.47 4.57 13.24
N ALA A 823 36.39 3.86 13.47
CA ALA A 823 36.30 2.81 14.47
C ALA A 823 37.26 1.64 14.16
N TYR A 824 37.39 1.27 12.87
CA TYR A 824 38.32 0.23 12.43
C TYR A 824 39.75 0.55 12.79
N ASP A 825 40.18 1.80 12.61
CA ASP A 825 41.51 2.29 12.99
C ASP A 825 41.63 2.46 14.50
N PHE A 826 40.61 2.98 15.17
CA PHE A 826 40.61 3.18 16.64
C PHE A 826 40.77 1.86 17.39
N PHE A 827 40.12 0.79 16.92
CA PHE A 827 40.19 -0.54 17.53
C PHE A 827 41.24 -1.47 16.93
N GLU A 828 42.34 -0.95 16.34
CA GLU A 828 43.41 -1.73 15.68
C GLU A 828 43.92 -2.93 16.47
N SER A 829 43.99 -2.79 17.84
CA SER A 829 44.46 -3.84 18.75
C SER A 829 43.42 -4.88 19.16
N HIS A 830 42.18 -4.75 18.71
CA HIS A 830 41.06 -5.61 19.09
C HIS A 830 40.51 -6.43 17.90
N SER A 831 41.11 -7.60 17.66
CA SER A 831 40.79 -8.43 16.49
C SER A 831 39.30 -8.80 16.34
N GLY A 832 38.57 -9.01 17.45
CA GLY A 832 37.15 -9.34 17.45
C GLY A 832 36.26 -8.19 16.97
N ILE A 833 36.57 -6.95 17.37
CA ILE A 833 35.87 -5.73 16.91
C ILE A 833 36.26 -5.46 15.46
N ARG A 834 37.56 -5.46 15.17
CA ARG A 834 38.10 -5.13 13.85
C ARG A 834 37.58 -6.06 12.75
N ARG A 835 37.47 -7.38 13.02
CA ARG A 835 36.90 -8.33 12.06
C ARG A 835 35.47 -7.97 11.64
N ARG A 836 34.61 -7.55 12.59
CA ARG A 836 33.22 -7.18 12.28
C ARG A 836 33.12 -5.84 11.54
N LEU A 837 33.98 -4.87 11.92
CA LEU A 837 34.08 -3.59 11.20
C LEU A 837 34.60 -3.80 9.77
N GLN A 838 35.50 -4.78 9.54
CA GLN A 838 35.97 -5.12 8.20
C GLN A 838 34.82 -5.60 7.31
N LEU A 839 33.86 -6.39 7.82
CA LEU A 839 32.72 -6.85 7.05
C LEU A 839 31.85 -5.68 6.59
N LEU A 840 31.65 -4.67 7.44
CA LEU A 840 30.93 -3.44 7.05
C LEU A 840 31.71 -2.66 5.99
N LYS A 841 33.05 -2.63 6.03
CA LYS A 841 33.89 -2.02 4.99
C LYS A 841 33.82 -2.79 3.68
N ASP A 842 33.82 -4.15 3.75
CA ASP A 842 33.77 -5.02 2.57
C ASP A 842 32.49 -4.77 1.71
N VAL A 843 31.38 -4.40 2.37
CA VAL A 843 30.11 -4.03 1.70
C VAL A 843 29.99 -2.53 1.39
N GLY A 844 31.07 -1.75 1.50
CA GLY A 844 31.09 -0.33 1.13
C GLY A 844 30.44 0.63 2.13
N LEU A 845 30.33 0.25 3.43
CA LEU A 845 29.72 1.08 4.48
C LEU A 845 30.76 1.76 5.39
N ASP A 846 31.96 2.04 4.88
CA ASP A 846 33.07 2.64 5.63
C ASP A 846 32.75 4.05 6.15
N TYR A 847 31.91 4.80 5.47
CA TYR A 847 31.45 6.15 5.83
C TYR A 847 30.38 6.22 6.92
N MET A 848 29.65 5.11 7.13
CA MET A 848 28.48 5.05 8.02
C MET A 848 28.90 5.16 9.50
N LYS A 849 28.16 5.95 10.30
CA LYS A 849 28.36 6.01 11.75
C LYS A 849 27.88 4.74 12.45
N LEU A 850 28.63 4.24 13.42
CA LEU A 850 28.27 3.05 14.18
C LEU A 850 26.91 3.16 14.89
N GLY A 851 26.59 4.35 15.42
CA GLY A 851 25.37 4.65 16.15
C GLY A 851 24.23 5.22 15.31
N GLN A 852 24.36 5.27 13.98
CA GLN A 852 23.32 5.81 13.10
C GLN A 852 21.99 5.09 13.30
N PRO A 853 20.90 5.79 13.62
CA PRO A 853 19.59 5.16 13.82
C PRO A 853 19.12 4.38 12.59
N SER A 854 18.51 3.21 12.79
CA SER A 854 17.96 2.41 11.68
C SER A 854 16.90 3.14 10.85
N THR A 855 16.20 4.08 11.46
CA THR A 855 15.17 4.92 10.82
C THR A 855 15.73 5.94 9.82
N THR A 856 17.03 6.24 9.90
CA THR A 856 17.71 7.19 9.00
C THR A 856 18.48 6.51 7.86
N LEU A 857 18.58 5.18 7.88
CA LEU A 857 19.25 4.41 6.83
C LEU A 857 18.40 4.38 5.55
N SER A 858 19.07 4.47 4.40
CA SER A 858 18.43 4.12 3.14
C SER A 858 18.17 2.61 3.06
N GLY A 859 17.23 2.18 2.17
CA GLY A 859 16.94 0.76 1.96
C GLY A 859 18.19 -0.05 1.60
N GLY A 860 19.02 0.46 0.68
CA GLY A 860 20.27 -0.17 0.28
C GLY A 860 21.31 -0.22 1.40
N GLU A 861 21.42 0.82 2.25
CA GLU A 861 22.29 0.78 3.43
C GLU A 861 21.84 -0.28 4.44
N ALA A 862 20.54 -0.37 4.73
CA ALA A 862 19.98 -1.37 5.64
C ALA A 862 20.27 -2.79 5.12
N GLN A 863 20.10 -3.03 3.83
CA GLN A 863 20.37 -4.30 3.17
C GLN A 863 21.85 -4.69 3.27
N ARG A 864 22.76 -3.76 3.01
CA ARG A 864 24.22 -3.99 3.14
C ARG A 864 24.65 -4.27 4.58
N VAL A 865 24.01 -3.64 5.59
CA VAL A 865 24.22 -3.99 7.00
C VAL A 865 23.79 -5.43 7.29
N LYS A 866 22.64 -5.88 6.74
CA LYS A 866 22.18 -7.28 6.85
C LYS A 866 23.18 -8.22 6.20
N LEU A 867 23.65 -7.91 5.00
CA LEU A 867 24.64 -8.70 4.28
C LEU A 867 25.96 -8.80 5.09
N ALA A 868 26.45 -7.72 5.68
CA ALA A 868 27.64 -7.73 6.53
C ALA A 868 27.49 -8.64 7.76
N GLU A 869 26.31 -8.70 8.37
CA GLU A 869 26.02 -9.62 9.49
C GLU A 869 26.05 -11.09 9.02
N GLU A 870 25.45 -11.41 7.86
CA GLU A 870 25.46 -12.77 7.32
C GLU A 870 26.89 -13.24 6.99
N LEU A 871 27.70 -12.41 6.36
CA LEU A 871 29.14 -12.67 6.13
C LEU A 871 29.93 -12.95 7.40
N GLY A 872 29.45 -12.46 8.55
CA GLY A 872 30.09 -12.66 9.86
C GLY A 872 29.80 -14.03 10.49
N LYS A 873 28.79 -14.75 10.03
CA LYS A 873 28.37 -16.05 10.52
C LYS A 873 29.29 -17.15 9.99
N LYS A 874 29.38 -18.25 10.71
CA LYS A 874 30.06 -19.44 10.18
C LYS A 874 29.05 -20.19 9.32
N ASP A 875 29.36 -20.30 8.06
CA ASP A 875 28.51 -20.94 7.08
C ASP A 875 28.93 -22.38 6.82
N SER A 876 27.96 -23.26 6.51
CA SER A 876 28.20 -24.68 6.17
C SER A 876 28.47 -24.86 4.67
N GLY A 877 28.25 -23.82 3.86
CA GLY A 877 28.34 -23.89 2.39
C GLY A 877 27.09 -24.45 1.71
N GLU A 878 25.94 -24.52 2.42
CA GLU A 878 24.64 -25.00 1.92
C GLU A 878 23.53 -23.99 2.19
N THR A 879 23.89 -22.68 2.22
CA THR A 879 22.93 -21.60 2.45
C THR A 879 22.46 -21.00 1.11
N LEU A 880 21.14 -20.81 1.00
CA LEU A 880 20.52 -20.07 -0.09
C LEU A 880 20.30 -18.62 0.35
N TYR A 881 21.02 -17.70 -0.27
CA TYR A 881 20.85 -16.26 -0.11
C TYR A 881 19.94 -15.71 -1.22
N LEU A 882 18.89 -15.02 -0.81
CA LEU A 882 17.94 -14.32 -1.69
C LEU A 882 18.09 -12.82 -1.45
N LEU A 883 18.44 -12.06 -2.48
CA LEU A 883 18.66 -10.61 -2.39
C LEU A 883 17.73 -9.89 -3.38
N ASP A 884 17.15 -8.79 -2.95
CA ASP A 884 16.25 -7.97 -3.77
C ASP A 884 16.89 -6.60 -4.05
N GLU A 885 17.25 -6.36 -5.32
CA GLU A 885 17.87 -5.13 -5.84
C GLU A 885 19.01 -4.58 -4.95
N PRO A 886 20.08 -5.36 -4.67
CA PRO A 886 21.13 -4.95 -3.75
C PRO A 886 22.03 -3.82 -4.26
N THR A 887 21.99 -3.46 -5.56
CA THR A 887 22.75 -2.34 -6.15
C THR A 887 22.08 -0.99 -5.97
N THR A 888 20.86 -0.96 -5.41
CA THR A 888 20.10 0.28 -5.19
C THR A 888 20.94 1.37 -4.52
N GLY A 889 21.06 2.54 -5.17
CA GLY A 889 21.79 3.71 -4.66
C GLY A 889 23.31 3.54 -4.62
N LEU A 890 23.86 2.63 -5.42
CA LEU A 890 25.30 2.41 -5.51
C LEU A 890 25.92 3.11 -6.72
N HIS A 891 27.07 3.72 -6.47
CA HIS A 891 28.00 4.11 -7.53
C HIS A 891 28.71 2.85 -8.09
N PRO A 892 29.09 2.78 -9.38
CA PRO A 892 29.76 1.61 -9.97
C PRO A 892 30.97 1.10 -9.19
N GLU A 893 31.73 1.94 -8.51
CA GLU A 893 32.83 1.53 -7.63
C GLU A 893 32.36 0.78 -6.39
N ASP A 894 31.20 1.12 -5.82
CA ASP A 894 30.60 0.43 -4.68
C ASP A 894 29.90 -0.85 -5.11
N GLU A 895 29.32 -0.90 -6.33
CA GLU A 895 28.79 -2.11 -6.97
C GLU A 895 29.89 -3.15 -7.17
N ARG A 896 31.07 -2.76 -7.62
CA ARG A 896 32.22 -3.66 -7.76
C ARG A 896 32.52 -4.37 -6.44
N LYS A 897 32.53 -3.64 -5.31
CA LYS A 897 32.77 -4.22 -3.98
C LYS A 897 31.65 -5.22 -3.61
N LEU A 898 30.40 -4.89 -3.92
CA LEU A 898 29.26 -5.78 -3.66
C LEU A 898 29.36 -7.07 -4.50
N ILE A 899 29.67 -6.98 -5.78
CA ILE A 899 29.87 -8.12 -6.67
C ILE A 899 30.99 -9.03 -6.16
N ASP A 900 32.13 -8.46 -5.71
CA ASP A 900 33.22 -9.22 -5.07
C ASP A 900 32.73 -9.99 -3.82
N VAL A 901 31.82 -9.42 -3.05
CA VAL A 901 31.22 -10.07 -1.87
C VAL A 901 30.30 -11.21 -2.27
N LEU A 902 29.44 -11.03 -3.29
CA LEU A 902 28.51 -12.06 -3.78
C LEU A 902 29.29 -13.25 -4.36
N HIS A 903 30.36 -12.98 -5.13
CA HIS A 903 31.26 -14.04 -5.60
C HIS A 903 31.93 -14.79 -4.47
N ARG A 904 32.40 -14.11 -3.43
CA ARG A 904 33.00 -14.77 -2.23
C ARG A 904 32.00 -15.68 -1.52
N LEU A 905 30.71 -15.27 -1.37
CA LEU A 905 29.69 -16.13 -0.78
C LEU A 905 29.47 -17.38 -1.64
N THR A 906 29.44 -17.24 -2.96
CA THR A 906 29.25 -18.35 -3.87
C THR A 906 30.47 -19.27 -3.89
N ASP A 907 31.70 -18.72 -3.84
CA ASP A 907 32.94 -19.50 -3.78
C ASP A 907 33.08 -20.29 -2.47
N ASP A 908 32.45 -19.84 -1.37
CA ASP A 908 32.34 -20.57 -0.11
C ASP A 908 31.32 -21.74 -0.17
N GLY A 909 30.68 -21.99 -1.34
CA GLY A 909 29.76 -23.11 -1.63
C GLY A 909 28.28 -22.77 -1.47
N ASN A 910 27.93 -21.53 -1.21
CA ASN A 910 26.55 -21.11 -1.08
C ASN A 910 25.88 -20.85 -2.43
N THR A 911 24.56 -20.81 -2.43
CA THR A 911 23.76 -20.38 -3.59
C THR A 911 23.29 -18.95 -3.37
N VAL A 912 23.52 -18.09 -4.36
CA VAL A 912 23.10 -16.68 -4.32
C VAL A 912 22.09 -16.43 -5.45
N VAL A 913 20.90 -15.98 -5.12
CA VAL A 913 19.87 -15.57 -6.10
C VAL A 913 19.53 -14.10 -5.86
N VAL A 914 19.61 -13.31 -6.92
CA VAL A 914 19.45 -11.86 -6.84
C VAL A 914 18.41 -11.40 -7.85
N ILE A 915 17.42 -10.60 -7.44
CA ILE A 915 16.64 -9.79 -8.39
C ILE A 915 17.44 -8.56 -8.71
N GLU A 916 17.71 -8.30 -9.98
CA GLU A 916 18.51 -7.15 -10.38
C GLU A 916 18.19 -6.64 -11.78
N HIS A 917 18.48 -5.35 -11.98
CA HIS A 917 18.37 -4.64 -13.23
C HIS A 917 19.71 -4.09 -13.69
N GLU A 918 20.65 -3.88 -12.76
CA GLU A 918 21.98 -3.34 -13.07
C GLU A 918 22.80 -4.33 -13.87
N LEU A 919 23.15 -3.95 -15.13
CA LEU A 919 23.79 -4.84 -16.07
C LEU A 919 25.21 -5.26 -15.67
N ASP A 920 25.91 -4.43 -14.91
CA ASP A 920 27.24 -4.73 -14.40
C ASP A 920 27.19 -5.90 -13.39
N LEU A 921 26.16 -5.99 -12.59
CA LEU A 921 25.91 -7.14 -11.72
C LEU A 921 25.41 -8.34 -12.52
N VAL A 922 24.41 -8.15 -13.39
CA VAL A 922 23.80 -9.21 -14.20
C VAL A 922 24.82 -9.92 -15.09
N LYS A 923 25.76 -9.16 -15.75
CA LYS A 923 26.83 -9.79 -16.55
C LYS A 923 27.80 -10.61 -15.71
N ASN A 924 27.84 -10.42 -14.39
CA ASN A 924 28.68 -11.15 -13.44
C ASN A 924 28.02 -12.41 -12.90
N ALA A 925 26.69 -12.63 -13.11
CA ALA A 925 26.00 -13.85 -12.68
C ALA A 925 26.46 -15.09 -13.46
N ASP A 926 26.43 -16.27 -12.83
CA ASP A 926 26.70 -17.55 -13.49
C ASP A 926 25.48 -17.97 -14.33
N HIS A 927 24.27 -17.63 -13.89
CA HIS A 927 23.00 -17.99 -14.50
C HIS A 927 22.02 -16.83 -14.43
N ILE A 928 21.20 -16.66 -15.45
CA ILE A 928 20.15 -15.66 -15.53
C ILE A 928 18.80 -16.36 -15.75
N LEU A 929 17.78 -15.86 -15.06
CA LEU A 929 16.36 -16.17 -15.29
C LEU A 929 15.66 -14.88 -15.67
N ASP A 930 15.35 -14.73 -16.97
CA ASP A 930 14.73 -13.51 -17.50
C ASP A 930 13.22 -13.69 -17.63
N LEU A 931 12.44 -12.92 -16.85
CA LEU A 931 10.99 -12.97 -16.81
C LEU A 931 10.38 -11.84 -17.66
N GLY A 932 9.30 -12.16 -18.35
CA GLY A 932 8.62 -11.20 -19.22
C GLY A 932 7.46 -11.82 -19.99
N PRO A 933 7.28 -11.38 -21.29
CA PRO A 933 8.01 -10.30 -21.97
C PRO A 933 7.65 -8.89 -21.50
N GLU A 934 6.44 -8.69 -20.95
CA GLU A 934 5.93 -7.41 -20.45
C GLU A 934 5.62 -7.50 -18.95
N GLY A 935 5.06 -6.42 -18.37
CA GLY A 935 4.55 -6.39 -17.01
C GLY A 935 3.07 -6.80 -16.93
N GLY A 936 2.57 -7.08 -15.69
CA GLY A 936 1.18 -7.40 -15.42
C GLY A 936 0.71 -8.69 -16.10
N GLU A 937 -0.52 -8.70 -16.65
CA GLU A 937 -1.13 -9.89 -17.26
C GLU A 937 -0.37 -10.40 -18.49
N ASN A 938 0.39 -9.54 -19.16
CA ASN A 938 1.21 -9.90 -20.32
C ASN A 938 2.63 -10.35 -19.94
N GLY A 939 2.91 -10.44 -18.64
CA GLY A 939 4.17 -10.91 -18.06
C GLY A 939 4.08 -12.33 -17.51
N GLY A 940 4.88 -12.61 -16.51
CA GLY A 940 4.80 -13.84 -15.73
C GLY A 940 5.28 -15.11 -16.45
N THR A 941 5.99 -14.99 -17.57
CA THR A 941 6.57 -16.13 -18.29
C THR A 941 8.11 -16.09 -18.26
N LEU A 942 8.74 -17.24 -18.41
CA LEU A 942 10.19 -17.34 -18.53
C LEU A 942 10.58 -17.10 -20.00
N VAL A 943 11.20 -15.95 -20.29
CA VAL A 943 11.62 -15.55 -21.64
C VAL A 943 12.92 -16.22 -22.03
N ALA A 944 13.90 -16.24 -21.10
CA ALA A 944 15.19 -16.84 -21.29
C ALA A 944 15.77 -17.37 -19.98
N ALA A 945 16.53 -18.47 -20.04
CA ALA A 945 17.31 -19.01 -18.92
C ALA A 945 18.64 -19.54 -19.44
N GLY A 946 19.72 -19.29 -18.71
CA GLY A 946 21.06 -19.73 -19.10
C GLY A 946 22.15 -18.78 -18.64
N THR A 947 23.35 -18.94 -19.16
CA THR A 947 24.44 -17.99 -18.89
C THR A 947 24.15 -16.63 -19.50
N PRO A 948 24.76 -15.53 -19.02
CA PRO A 948 24.59 -14.20 -19.61
C PRO A 948 24.82 -14.18 -21.13
N GLU A 949 25.77 -14.99 -21.61
CA GLU A 949 26.08 -15.11 -23.03
C GLU A 949 24.97 -15.84 -23.82
N GLU A 950 24.24 -16.78 -23.17
CA GLU A 950 23.10 -17.48 -23.80
C GLU A 950 21.89 -16.57 -23.85
N VAL A 951 21.60 -15.86 -22.76
CA VAL A 951 20.50 -14.89 -22.70
C VAL A 951 20.71 -13.74 -23.69
N ALA A 952 21.94 -13.24 -23.82
CA ALA A 952 22.30 -12.22 -24.84
C ALA A 952 22.00 -12.64 -26.27
N ARG A 953 21.92 -13.95 -26.58
CA ARG A 953 21.57 -14.47 -27.92
C ARG A 953 20.07 -14.61 -28.15
N THR A 954 19.27 -14.54 -27.09
CA THR A 954 17.81 -14.64 -27.16
C THR A 954 17.23 -13.32 -27.64
N GLU A 955 16.59 -13.30 -28.82
CA GLU A 955 16.06 -12.05 -29.39
C GLU A 955 14.88 -11.48 -28.62
N GLU A 956 14.08 -12.34 -27.99
CA GLU A 956 12.91 -11.98 -27.21
C GLU A 956 13.25 -11.38 -25.83
N SER A 957 14.49 -11.58 -25.35
CA SER A 957 14.93 -11.05 -24.06
C SER A 957 15.37 -9.59 -24.18
N TYR A 958 14.65 -8.70 -23.52
CA TYR A 958 15.08 -7.30 -23.42
C TYR A 958 16.38 -7.17 -22.64
N THR A 959 16.53 -7.85 -21.52
CA THR A 959 17.80 -7.92 -20.76
C THR A 959 18.94 -8.39 -21.65
N GLY A 960 18.70 -9.45 -22.45
CA GLY A 960 19.66 -9.99 -23.39
C GLY A 960 20.13 -8.97 -24.44
N GLN A 961 19.22 -8.12 -24.94
CA GLN A 961 19.54 -7.08 -25.90
C GLN A 961 20.56 -6.06 -25.35
N TYR A 962 20.37 -5.60 -24.08
CA TYR A 962 21.30 -4.66 -23.45
C TYR A 962 22.63 -5.33 -23.04
N LEU A 963 22.63 -6.62 -22.66
CA LEU A 963 23.86 -7.36 -22.34
C LEU A 963 24.81 -7.53 -23.52
N ARG A 964 24.33 -7.53 -24.77
CA ARG A 964 25.14 -7.74 -25.98
C ARG A 964 26.31 -6.77 -26.09
N ASP A 965 26.07 -5.52 -25.70
CA ASP A 965 27.09 -4.47 -25.81
C ASP A 965 28.17 -4.60 -24.71
N LEU A 966 27.90 -5.34 -23.65
CA LEU A 966 28.77 -5.49 -22.46
C LEU A 966 29.55 -6.81 -22.44
N LEU A 967 29.19 -7.80 -23.32
CA LEU A 967 29.78 -9.12 -23.33
C LEU A 967 30.69 -9.29 -24.57
N PRO A 968 32.02 -9.20 -24.40
CA PRO A 968 32.97 -9.21 -25.54
C PRO A 968 33.06 -10.55 -26.29
N SER A 969 32.52 -11.65 -25.74
CA SER A 969 32.60 -13.01 -26.29
C SER A 969 31.40 -13.39 -27.17
N VAL A 970 30.41 -12.52 -27.35
CA VAL A 970 29.20 -12.81 -28.11
C VAL A 970 29.38 -12.35 -29.56
N ASP A 971 29.98 -13.21 -30.43
CA ASP A 971 29.98 -13.02 -31.85
C ASP A 971 28.57 -13.26 -32.40
N LEU A 972 27.84 -12.20 -32.66
CA LEU A 972 26.53 -12.23 -33.29
C LEU A 972 26.70 -12.10 -34.81
N GLU A 973 26.54 -13.18 -35.56
CA GLU A 973 26.26 -13.14 -37.00
C GLU A 973 24.79 -12.64 -37.19
N GLY A 974 24.56 -11.34 -37.04
CA GLY A 974 23.29 -10.68 -37.33
C GLY A 974 23.46 -9.17 -37.47
N PRO A 975 22.65 -8.50 -38.30
CA PRO A 975 22.77 -7.06 -38.49
C PRO A 975 22.54 -6.34 -37.15
N ARG A 976 23.52 -5.52 -36.77
CA ARG A 976 23.30 -4.51 -35.73
C ARG A 976 22.08 -3.68 -36.13
N ALA A 977 21.06 -3.61 -35.32
CA ALA A 977 20.00 -2.63 -35.51
C ALA A 977 20.67 -1.25 -35.37
N ASP A 978 20.85 -0.58 -36.53
CA ASP A 978 21.24 0.82 -36.50
C ASP A 978 20.23 1.56 -35.65
N ARG A 979 20.68 2.09 -34.54
CA ARG A 979 19.92 3.08 -33.75
C ARG A 979 19.82 4.34 -34.62
N GLU A 980 18.87 4.37 -35.56
CA GLU A 980 18.35 5.62 -36.07
C GLU A 980 17.50 6.22 -34.92
N VAL A 981 18.08 7.19 -34.26
CA VAL A 981 17.32 8.17 -33.47
C VAL A 981 16.25 8.73 -34.41
N ALA A 982 15.02 8.33 -34.22
CA ALA A 982 13.89 8.89 -34.96
C ALA A 982 13.84 10.39 -34.59
N GLN A 983 14.41 11.21 -35.47
CA GLN A 983 14.14 12.64 -35.45
C GLN A 983 12.63 12.82 -35.72
N PRO A 984 11.92 13.58 -34.87
CA PRO A 984 10.54 13.92 -35.18
C PRO A 984 10.50 14.62 -36.54
N ALA A 985 9.63 14.13 -37.41
CA ALA A 985 9.37 14.74 -38.72
C ALA A 985 8.86 16.18 -38.42
N ALA A 986 9.60 17.16 -38.91
CA ALA A 986 9.12 18.51 -39.00
C ALA A 986 7.95 18.50 -40.00
N ASP A 987 6.74 18.69 -39.49
CA ASP A 987 5.60 19.01 -40.35
C ASP A 987 5.79 20.42 -40.87
N ASP A 988 6.10 20.50 -42.18
CA ASP A 988 5.89 21.67 -43.03
C ASP A 988 4.40 21.73 -43.41
N ASP A 989 3.63 22.63 -42.81
CA ASP A 989 2.58 23.56 -43.26
C ASP A 989 1.57 23.95 -42.15
#